data_79f4d129cf096a267f743fe275b30843
#
_entry.id   79f4d129cf096a267f743fe275b30843
#
_cell.length_a   1.000
_cell.length_b   1.000
_cell.length_c   1.000
_cell.angle_alpha   90.00
_cell.angle_beta   90.00
_cell.angle_gamma   90.00
#
_symmetry.space_group_name_H-M   'P 1'
#
loop_
_entity.id
_entity.type
_entity.pdbx_description
1 polymer ?
#
loop_
_entity_poly.entity_id
_entity_poly.type
_entity_poly.pdbx_seq_one_letter_code
_entity_poly.pdbx_strand_id
1 'polypeptide(L)'
;MNFKFVVIINLFLLISLTFSAHAKNIPPKLKPDKFIDSSAHSSKPSKFLDNLTKNKKKEQTILKPKNEIVVEEEKNQKKEEIKKEVSEVKENRTTEKKQEVIKTKETKEVKKKDVEKTEGPKEIIPKIKPHDFKSFTPEHKGPLETKTLGEKDFEITKVVFDYVDKKQWRFALSDAQKIQDKTIYTLVNWMYLIEPQSGASFNEYQTFIKNHKDWPRINRIKYLAEHKINFDNNTPSSIIEYFSTNPPLSGFGRLRLAEAFLENNQTEKAKNLVKDGFKDAELSKQDLKYFSKIFKKFLTHQDYVLRADYFAYEAKYKDLRDTIEYLNPDYQKLYNARAALFTKKSADSLIAQIPQNLKEDPGLIYDRIKWRRKKSRFAEALTLMNQSASDSLMRNQYLAKERLSVARDKISDKEYKMAYDILKDHRLNEGADYAEIEWHLGWIALSFTNQTEIALNHFLKMNAAVSYPISKARAAYWIGRTYKKLCQTSQANTWFKTGSQYGTTFYGQLSHKELDEKRFSINNNFKFNEEKYEEFKKNNPQAKSVIILKELNRSRYTKDILRHLGDAEQNRTSEEISMAGMLAQEIERLDFAIQIAKNASYKNLNFLEISYPKIEVPKQVKGQKILDSSVILALIRQESEFDLSANSKVGAKGLMQIMPATARLLSKVTNIDFSREKLTRDKDYNLALGSYYISDLDDLFGSHYLAFAAYNAGPHRVEKWIKAYGDPRRKQIDAIDFIELIPFQETRNYVQRVSENINVYEYLNDPNNATNKIEKILYR
;
A
#
# COMPACT_ATOMS: atom_id res chain seq x y z
N MET A 1 -23.05 -34.25 -23.68
CA MET A 1 -24.42 -33.92 -23.29
C MET A 1 -24.48 -32.45 -22.90
N ASN A 2 -25.34 -31.71 -23.56
CA ASN A 2 -25.26 -30.26 -23.77
C ASN A 2 -25.28 -29.36 -22.55
N PHE A 3 -24.25 -28.50 -22.46
CA PHE A 3 -24.13 -27.33 -21.58
C PHE A 3 -25.10 -26.20 -22.03
N LYS A 4 -26.34 -26.23 -21.56
CA LYS A 4 -27.32 -25.14 -21.80
C LYS A 4 -27.91 -24.52 -20.50
N PHE A 5 -27.21 -24.63 -19.33
CA PHE A 5 -27.85 -24.18 -18.08
C PHE A 5 -26.93 -23.44 -17.10
N VAL A 6 -26.06 -22.53 -17.56
CA VAL A 6 -25.27 -21.67 -16.64
C VAL A 6 -25.39 -20.18 -17.00
N VAL A 7 -26.50 -19.73 -17.52
CA VAL A 7 -26.68 -18.32 -17.99
C VAL A 7 -27.78 -17.59 -17.21
N ILE A 8 -28.00 -17.80 -15.97
CA ILE A 8 -28.85 -16.87 -15.19
C ILE A 8 -28.27 -16.76 -13.77
N ILE A 9 -28.07 -15.51 -13.36
CA ILE A 9 -27.71 -14.99 -12.04
C ILE A 9 -26.24 -14.56 -11.90
N ASN A 10 -25.95 -13.37 -12.36
CA ASN A 10 -25.03 -12.42 -11.70
C ASN A 10 -25.41 -10.99 -12.08
N LEU A 11 -26.50 -10.53 -11.54
CA LEU A 11 -26.84 -9.12 -11.45
C LEU A 11 -26.82 -8.79 -9.95
N PHE A 12 -25.72 -8.25 -9.43
CA PHE A 12 -25.73 -7.30 -8.32
C PHE A 12 -24.28 -6.95 -7.88
N LEU A 13 -23.98 -5.70 -8.15
CA LEU A 13 -23.19 -4.75 -7.34
C LEU A 13 -21.68 -4.89 -7.24
N LEU A 14 -21.07 -4.07 -8.10
CA LEU A 14 -19.80 -3.38 -7.87
C LEU A 14 -19.86 -2.43 -6.69
N ILE A 15 -18.89 -2.48 -5.80
CA ILE A 15 -18.15 -1.30 -5.32
C ILE A 15 -16.73 -1.79 -5.00
N SER A 16 -15.80 -1.44 -5.87
CA SER A 16 -14.36 -1.61 -5.69
C SER A 16 -13.80 -0.44 -4.90
N LEU A 17 -13.05 -0.73 -3.85
CA LEU A 17 -12.11 0.22 -3.26
C LEU A 17 -10.71 -0.33 -3.45
N THR A 18 -10.02 0.29 -4.41
CA THR A 18 -8.62 0.08 -4.72
C THR A 18 -7.72 0.65 -3.63
N PHE A 19 -6.74 -0.14 -3.20
CA PHE A 19 -5.57 0.36 -2.51
C PHE A 19 -4.34 0.12 -3.37
N SER A 20 -3.79 1.21 -3.89
CA SER A 20 -2.41 1.28 -4.34
C SER A 20 -1.65 2.14 -3.35
N ALA A 21 -0.72 1.55 -2.62
CA ALA A 21 0.18 2.29 -1.75
C ALA A 21 1.47 2.53 -2.52
N HIS A 22 1.80 3.78 -2.79
CA HIS A 22 3.16 4.21 -3.16
C HIS A 22 3.29 5.71 -2.94
N ALA A 23 4.01 6.08 -1.94
CA ALA A 23 4.52 7.44 -1.79
C ALA A 23 5.95 7.39 -1.25
N LYS A 24 6.85 8.09 -1.89
CA LYS A 24 8.15 8.43 -1.33
C LYS A 24 7.97 9.41 -0.17
N ASN A 25 8.60 9.13 0.96
CA ASN A 25 8.93 10.05 2.07
C ASN A 25 7.83 11.00 2.57
N ILE A 26 6.59 10.53 2.65
CA ILE A 26 5.60 11.10 3.54
C ILE A 26 5.38 10.02 4.60
N PRO A 27 5.45 10.32 5.90
CA PRO A 27 5.10 9.32 6.91
C PRO A 27 3.71 8.79 6.56
N PRO A 28 3.47 7.47 6.65
CA PRO A 28 2.20 6.89 6.26
C PRO A 28 1.10 7.63 7.02
N LYS A 29 0.21 8.31 6.28
CA LYS A 29 -1.02 8.83 6.85
C LYS A 29 -1.77 7.62 7.38
N LEU A 30 -1.67 7.37 8.66
CA LEU A 30 -2.46 6.36 9.35
C LEU A 30 -3.92 6.69 9.06
N LYS A 31 -4.61 5.81 8.34
CA LYS A 31 -6.05 5.91 8.20
C LYS A 31 -6.64 5.76 9.59
N PRO A 32 -7.46 6.70 10.06
CA PRO A 32 -8.21 6.50 11.28
C PRO A 32 -9.16 5.32 11.05
N ASP A 33 -9.06 4.32 11.90
CA ASP A 33 -10.12 3.32 12.03
C ASP A 33 -11.42 4.09 12.29
N LYS A 34 -12.46 3.80 11.50
CA LYS A 34 -13.78 4.35 11.69
C LYS A 34 -14.27 3.90 13.08
N PHE A 35 -14.17 4.73 14.05
CA PHE A 35 -14.92 4.77 15.32
C PHE A 35 -14.12 5.62 16.30
N ILE A 36 -14.33 6.94 16.22
CA ILE A 36 -14.17 7.78 17.41
C ILE A 36 -15.56 8.33 17.69
N ASP A 37 -16.24 7.67 18.58
CA ASP A 37 -17.42 8.24 19.22
C ASP A 37 -16.93 9.33 20.18
N SER A 38 -17.22 10.59 19.83
CA SER A 38 -16.77 11.76 20.58
C SER A 38 -17.74 12.06 21.72
N SER A 39 -17.90 11.12 22.66
CA SER A 39 -18.59 11.39 23.90
C SER A 39 -17.61 11.57 25.05
N ALA A 40 -17.61 12.76 25.59
CA ALA A 40 -17.09 13.22 26.86
C ALA A 40 -15.55 13.35 26.99
N HIS A 41 -15.07 14.57 26.73
CA HIS A 41 -14.22 15.26 27.72
C HIS A 41 -14.43 16.77 27.52
N SER A 42 -15.23 17.38 28.38
CA SER A 42 -15.29 18.83 28.54
C SER A 42 -13.96 19.29 29.15
N SER A 43 -13.04 19.75 28.32
CA SER A 43 -11.88 20.49 28.80
C SER A 43 -12.38 21.85 29.31
N LYS A 44 -12.20 22.13 30.59
CA LYS A 44 -12.36 23.48 31.13
C LYS A 44 -11.42 24.43 30.39
N PRO A 45 -11.85 25.69 30.10
CA PRO A 45 -10.99 26.66 29.45
C PRO A 45 -9.75 26.92 30.32
N SER A 46 -8.57 26.95 29.67
CA SER A 46 -7.30 27.26 30.35
C SER A 46 -7.31 28.70 30.89
N LYS A 47 -6.53 28.96 31.96
CA LYS A 47 -6.35 30.32 32.58
C LYS A 47 -5.85 31.37 31.58
N PHE A 48 -5.41 30.97 30.39
CA PHE A 48 -4.96 31.82 29.28
C PHE A 48 -6.04 32.77 28.76
N LEU A 49 -7.34 32.37 28.77
CA LEU A 49 -8.44 33.23 28.30
C LEU A 49 -8.70 34.44 29.22
N ASP A 50 -8.42 34.32 30.51
CA ASP A 50 -8.61 35.42 31.47
C ASP A 50 -7.50 36.49 31.33
N ASN A 51 -6.32 36.11 30.90
CA ASN A 51 -5.20 37.05 30.69
C ASN A 51 -5.27 37.84 29.39
N LEU A 52 -5.89 37.28 28.33
CA LEU A 52 -6.07 38.00 27.04
C LEU A 52 -7.09 39.17 27.16
N THR A 53 -8.00 39.13 28.09
CA THR A 53 -8.96 40.22 28.32
C THR A 53 -8.40 41.39 29.12
N LYS A 54 -7.32 41.17 29.91
CA LYS A 54 -6.68 42.22 30.73
C LYS A 54 -5.63 43.05 29.98
N ASN A 55 -5.05 42.56 28.89
CA ASN A 55 -4.00 43.26 28.15
C ASN A 55 -4.47 44.18 27.02
N LYS A 56 -5.80 44.38 26.81
CA LYS A 56 -6.36 45.20 25.73
C LYS A 56 -6.35 46.71 26.00
N LYS A 57 -5.74 47.23 27.10
CA LYS A 57 -5.72 48.65 27.44
C LYS A 57 -4.39 49.39 27.30
N LYS A 58 -3.36 48.81 26.77
CA LYS A 58 -2.11 49.49 26.46
C LYS A 58 -1.54 48.99 25.13
N GLU A 59 -1.63 49.81 24.14
CA GLU A 59 -0.77 49.95 22.94
C GLU A 59 -1.58 50.29 21.70
N GLN A 60 -1.85 51.57 21.58
CA GLN A 60 -2.02 52.23 20.30
C GLN A 60 -0.90 53.26 20.22
N THR A 61 0.06 53.09 19.35
CA THR A 61 0.77 54.17 18.62
C THR A 61 1.88 53.64 17.69
N ILE A 62 1.66 53.83 16.40
CA ILE A 62 2.60 54.17 15.28
C ILE A 62 3.73 53.19 14.93
N LEU A 63 3.76 52.70 13.65
CA LEU A 63 4.70 53.09 12.59
C LEU A 63 4.51 52.32 11.28
N LYS A 64 4.65 53.01 10.14
CA LYS A 64 4.53 52.54 8.76
C LYS A 64 5.81 51.83 8.25
N PRO A 65 5.73 51.03 7.14
CA PRO A 65 6.80 50.11 6.74
C PRO A 65 7.81 50.71 5.76
N LYS A 66 9.05 50.23 5.87
CA LYS A 66 10.07 50.27 4.81
C LYS A 66 10.60 48.84 4.70
N ASN A 67 10.50 48.22 3.53
CA ASN A 67 11.45 47.24 3.03
C ASN A 67 10.95 46.62 1.70
N GLU A 68 11.40 47.23 0.59
CA GLU A 68 11.28 46.66 -0.76
C GLU A 68 12.65 46.41 -1.45
N ILE A 69 13.77 46.38 -0.72
CA ILE A 69 15.11 46.32 -1.34
C ILE A 69 15.87 44.99 -1.04
N VAL A 70 15.38 44.11 -0.17
CA VAL A 70 16.15 42.92 0.24
C VAL A 70 15.89 41.66 -0.64
N VAL A 71 14.90 41.68 -1.52
CA VAL A 71 14.48 40.45 -2.26
C VAL A 71 15.31 40.23 -3.54
N GLU A 72 16.06 41.20 -4.02
CA GLU A 72 16.85 41.06 -5.27
C GLU A 72 18.29 40.55 -5.03
N GLU A 73 18.86 40.79 -3.87
CA GLU A 73 20.21 40.29 -3.52
C GLU A 73 20.25 38.80 -3.17
N GLU A 74 19.22 38.27 -2.50
CA GLU A 74 19.15 36.83 -2.20
C GLU A 74 18.96 35.92 -3.43
N LYS A 75 18.33 36.47 -4.50
CA LYS A 75 18.18 35.74 -5.78
C LYS A 75 19.46 35.60 -6.58
N ASN A 76 20.39 36.56 -6.41
CA ASN A 76 21.67 36.54 -7.10
C ASN A 76 22.70 35.67 -6.40
N GLN A 77 22.71 35.61 -5.07
CA GLN A 77 23.58 34.71 -4.30
C GLN A 77 23.23 33.23 -4.54
N LYS A 78 21.95 32.85 -4.57
CA LYS A 78 21.52 31.48 -4.89
C LYS A 78 21.85 31.05 -6.33
N LYS A 79 21.95 31.97 -7.28
CA LYS A 79 22.37 31.66 -8.66
C LYS A 79 23.89 31.41 -8.79
N GLU A 80 24.69 32.04 -7.94
CA GLU A 80 26.14 31.79 -7.91
C GLU A 80 26.50 30.50 -7.16
N GLU A 81 25.82 30.15 -6.09
CA GLU A 81 26.00 28.86 -5.40
C GLU A 81 25.66 27.68 -6.31
N ILE A 82 24.55 27.75 -7.05
CA ILE A 82 24.16 26.68 -8.00
C ILE A 82 25.18 26.58 -9.17
N LYS A 83 25.82 27.66 -9.57
CA LYS A 83 26.89 27.60 -10.58
C LYS A 83 28.18 26.97 -10.04
N LYS A 84 28.53 27.18 -8.77
CA LYS A 84 29.66 26.54 -8.10
C LYS A 84 29.46 25.03 -7.92
N GLU A 85 28.30 24.60 -7.43
CA GLU A 85 27.98 23.16 -7.30
C GLU A 85 27.99 22.40 -8.65
N VAL A 86 27.53 23.04 -9.73
CA VAL A 86 27.53 22.45 -11.08
C VAL A 86 28.95 22.34 -11.66
N SER A 87 29.90 23.22 -11.26
CA SER A 87 31.31 23.14 -11.67
C SER A 87 32.05 22.04 -10.89
N GLU A 88 31.84 21.90 -9.59
CA GLU A 88 32.43 20.83 -8.77
C GLU A 88 31.96 19.42 -9.16
N VAL A 89 30.69 19.26 -9.54
CA VAL A 89 30.16 17.98 -10.04
C VAL A 89 30.73 17.60 -11.40
N LYS A 90 31.14 18.58 -12.23
CA LYS A 90 31.82 18.31 -13.52
C LYS A 90 33.28 17.93 -13.35
N GLU A 91 33.97 18.49 -12.38
CA GLU A 91 35.37 18.21 -12.08
C GLU A 91 35.54 16.80 -11.44
N ASN A 92 34.65 16.42 -10.52
CA ASN A 92 34.64 15.09 -9.91
C ASN A 92 34.34 13.97 -10.93
N ARG A 93 33.46 14.19 -11.90
CA ARG A 93 33.20 13.20 -12.98
C ARG A 93 34.38 12.99 -13.93
N THR A 94 35.26 13.98 -14.05
CA THR A 94 36.44 13.88 -14.91
C THR A 94 37.59 13.12 -14.20
N THR A 95 37.63 13.20 -12.87
CA THR A 95 38.63 12.52 -12.03
C THR A 95 38.30 11.03 -11.87
N GLU A 96 37.03 10.65 -11.70
CA GLU A 96 36.60 9.26 -11.62
C GLU A 96 36.83 8.49 -12.95
N LYS A 97 36.58 9.12 -14.10
CA LYS A 97 36.87 8.49 -15.41
C LYS A 97 38.35 8.28 -15.67
N LYS A 98 39.25 9.09 -15.08
CA LYS A 98 40.71 8.89 -15.19
C LYS A 98 41.22 7.78 -14.27
N GLN A 99 40.58 7.55 -13.12
CA GLN A 99 40.95 6.45 -12.22
C GLN A 99 40.50 5.07 -12.73
N GLU A 100 39.37 4.99 -13.43
CA GLU A 100 38.87 3.75 -14.00
C GLU A 100 39.71 3.26 -15.19
N VAL A 101 40.30 4.18 -15.98
CA VAL A 101 41.17 3.85 -17.11
C VAL A 101 42.56 3.38 -16.65
N ILE A 102 43.02 3.76 -15.45
CA ILE A 102 44.31 3.32 -14.90
C ILE A 102 44.20 1.91 -14.27
N LYS A 103 43.02 1.55 -13.67
CA LYS A 103 42.81 0.21 -13.11
C LYS A 103 42.63 -0.92 -14.15
N THR A 104 42.33 -0.60 -15.39
CA THR A 104 42.15 -1.59 -16.46
C THR A 104 43.43 -1.98 -17.20
N LYS A 105 44.57 -1.35 -16.89
CA LYS A 105 45.85 -1.69 -17.53
C LYS A 105 46.80 -2.56 -16.71
N GLU A 106 46.52 -2.79 -15.40
CA GLU A 106 47.43 -3.55 -14.53
C GLU A 106 47.04 -5.02 -14.28
N THR A 107 46.01 -5.55 -14.90
CA THR A 107 45.53 -6.94 -14.71
C THR A 107 45.68 -7.82 -15.93
N LYS A 108 46.86 -7.80 -16.56
CA LYS A 108 47.25 -8.86 -17.51
C LYS A 108 48.71 -9.23 -17.25
N GLU A 109 48.90 -10.14 -16.31
CA GLU A 109 49.98 -11.13 -16.24
C GLU A 109 50.12 -11.70 -14.82
N VAL A 110 49.33 -12.74 -14.48
CA VAL A 110 49.79 -13.73 -13.50
C VAL A 110 49.36 -15.12 -13.97
N LYS A 111 50.39 -15.97 -14.11
CA LYS A 111 50.35 -17.33 -14.59
C LYS A 111 49.49 -18.27 -13.75
N LYS A 112 48.88 -19.25 -14.46
CA LYS A 112 48.28 -20.47 -13.93
C LYS A 112 49.22 -21.16 -12.93
N LYS A 113 48.71 -21.44 -11.75
CA LYS A 113 49.12 -22.56 -10.90
C LYS A 113 47.89 -23.31 -10.46
N ASP A 114 47.95 -24.63 -10.61
CA ASP A 114 46.94 -25.59 -10.22
C ASP A 114 46.59 -25.43 -8.73
N VAL A 115 45.29 -25.33 -8.44
CA VAL A 115 44.77 -25.40 -7.09
C VAL A 115 43.83 -26.60 -7.00
N GLU A 116 44.21 -27.57 -6.18
CA GLU A 116 43.42 -28.71 -5.79
C GLU A 116 42.02 -28.29 -5.36
N LYS A 117 41.03 -29.04 -5.82
CA LYS A 117 39.63 -28.94 -5.40
C LYS A 117 39.52 -29.43 -3.97
N THR A 118 39.51 -28.55 -3.02
CA THR A 118 38.89 -28.79 -1.71
C THR A 118 37.37 -28.57 -1.86
N GLU A 119 36.60 -29.63 -1.73
CA GLU A 119 35.14 -29.53 -1.59
C GLU A 119 34.83 -28.68 -0.35
N GLY A 120 34.31 -27.47 -0.55
CA GLY A 120 33.73 -26.65 0.52
C GLY A 120 32.51 -27.32 1.09
N PRO A 121 32.08 -26.98 2.33
CA PRO A 121 30.96 -27.60 2.97
C PRO A 121 29.70 -27.44 2.09
N LYS A 122 29.05 -28.56 1.78
CA LYS A 122 27.77 -28.59 1.05
C LYS A 122 26.77 -27.77 1.84
N GLU A 123 26.36 -26.63 1.31
CA GLU A 123 25.24 -25.86 1.83
C GLU A 123 24.01 -26.77 1.81
N ILE A 124 23.61 -27.26 2.99
CA ILE A 124 22.37 -28.03 3.16
C ILE A 124 21.25 -27.00 3.10
N ILE A 125 20.69 -26.80 1.91
CA ILE A 125 19.42 -26.08 1.79
C ILE A 125 18.36 -26.96 2.47
N PRO A 126 17.74 -26.52 3.59
CA PRO A 126 16.69 -27.30 4.23
C PRO A 126 15.58 -27.48 3.20
N LYS A 127 15.28 -28.74 2.82
CA LYS A 127 14.09 -29.05 2.05
C LYS A 127 12.91 -28.69 2.94
N ILE A 128 12.24 -27.56 2.66
CA ILE A 128 11.03 -27.16 3.35
C ILE A 128 10.01 -28.29 3.14
N LYS A 129 9.67 -29.00 4.23
CA LYS A 129 8.59 -29.98 4.21
C LYS A 129 7.30 -29.23 3.87
N PRO A 130 6.40 -29.84 3.07
CA PRO A 130 5.07 -29.28 2.86
C PRO A 130 4.42 -28.98 4.21
N HIS A 131 3.93 -27.75 4.40
CA HIS A 131 3.20 -27.39 5.60
C HIS A 131 1.90 -28.21 5.67
N ASP A 132 1.76 -29.03 6.70
CA ASP A 132 0.56 -29.82 6.92
C ASP A 132 -0.46 -29.02 7.72
N PHE A 133 -1.42 -28.42 7.04
CA PHE A 133 -2.57 -27.75 7.67
C PHE A 133 -3.58 -28.75 8.25
N LYS A 134 -3.13 -29.80 8.92
CA LYS A 134 -4.02 -30.73 9.60
C LYS A 134 -4.79 -29.97 10.68
N SER A 135 -5.91 -29.44 10.33
CA SER A 135 -6.84 -28.74 11.21
C SER A 135 -6.40 -27.36 11.66
N PHE A 136 -6.67 -26.34 10.84
CA PHE A 136 -6.85 -24.98 11.35
C PHE A 136 -8.20 -24.92 12.10
N THR A 137 -8.27 -25.53 13.26
CA THR A 137 -9.30 -25.19 14.22
C THR A 137 -8.81 -23.97 14.98
N PRO A 138 -9.56 -22.86 15.01
CA PRO A 138 -9.15 -21.65 15.74
C PRO A 138 -9.07 -21.86 17.26
N GLU A 139 -9.39 -23.02 17.75
CA GLU A 139 -9.39 -23.37 19.16
C GLU A 139 -8.59 -24.66 19.36
N HIS A 140 -7.38 -24.51 19.87
CA HIS A 140 -6.66 -25.63 20.45
C HIS A 140 -7.46 -26.09 21.67
N LYS A 141 -8.12 -27.24 21.56
CA LYS A 141 -8.96 -27.82 22.64
C LYS A 141 -8.16 -28.58 23.71
N GLY A 142 -6.83 -28.57 23.61
CA GLY A 142 -5.93 -29.18 24.60
C GLY A 142 -5.48 -28.18 25.68
N PRO A 143 -4.84 -28.69 26.76
CA PRO A 143 -4.19 -27.82 27.72
C PRO A 143 -3.14 -26.94 27.01
N LEU A 144 -3.10 -25.62 27.37
CA LEU A 144 -2.08 -24.72 26.85
C LEU A 144 -0.75 -25.07 27.49
N GLU A 145 0.29 -25.23 26.66
CA GLU A 145 1.65 -25.55 27.09
C GLU A 145 2.60 -24.42 26.67
N THR A 146 3.66 -24.25 27.44
CA THR A 146 4.73 -23.30 27.15
C THR A 146 6.09 -23.96 27.13
N LYS A 147 6.93 -23.50 26.20
CA LYS A 147 8.39 -23.76 26.19
C LYS A 147 9.20 -22.49 26.45
N THR A 148 8.51 -21.35 26.50
CA THR A 148 9.11 -20.00 26.50
C THR A 148 9.14 -19.40 27.89
N LEU A 149 8.16 -19.70 28.74
CA LEU A 149 8.00 -19.18 30.09
C LEU A 149 8.13 -20.29 31.14
N GLY A 150 8.52 -19.93 32.36
CA GLY A 150 8.38 -20.83 33.50
C GLY A 150 6.88 -21.10 33.81
N GLU A 151 6.55 -22.25 34.35
CA GLU A 151 5.16 -22.68 34.60
C GLU A 151 4.36 -21.65 35.41
N LYS A 152 4.93 -21.11 36.48
CA LYS A 152 4.31 -20.07 37.30
C LYS A 152 3.99 -18.80 36.51
N ASP A 153 4.94 -18.32 35.73
CA ASP A 153 4.77 -17.12 34.89
C ASP A 153 3.74 -17.36 33.81
N PHE A 154 3.69 -18.57 33.26
CA PHE A 154 2.69 -18.94 32.25
C PHE A 154 1.26 -18.94 32.79
N GLU A 155 1.04 -19.50 33.99
CA GLU A 155 -0.28 -19.48 34.62
C GLU A 155 -0.77 -18.06 34.87
N ILE A 156 0.10 -17.17 35.38
CA ILE A 156 -0.25 -15.75 35.55
C ILE A 156 -0.52 -15.10 34.18
N THR A 157 0.27 -15.45 33.15
CA THR A 157 0.11 -14.89 31.81
C THR A 157 -1.25 -15.27 31.18
N LYS A 158 -1.77 -16.47 31.41
CA LYS A 158 -3.12 -16.86 30.99
C LYS A 158 -4.20 -15.94 31.56
N VAL A 159 -4.10 -15.65 32.87
CA VAL A 159 -5.03 -14.74 33.55
C VAL A 159 -4.91 -13.30 33.03
N VAL A 160 -3.68 -12.84 32.80
CA VAL A 160 -3.41 -11.51 32.21
C VAL A 160 -4.08 -11.36 30.85
N PHE A 161 -3.98 -12.38 29.98
CA PHE A 161 -4.61 -12.32 28.65
C PHE A 161 -6.13 -12.48 28.68
N ASP A 162 -6.70 -13.09 29.70
CA ASP A 162 -8.14 -13.08 29.91
C ASP A 162 -8.64 -11.66 30.28
N TYR A 163 -7.86 -10.90 31.05
CA TYR A 163 -8.14 -9.47 31.26
C TYR A 163 -7.96 -8.64 29.99
N VAL A 164 -6.93 -8.91 29.18
CA VAL A 164 -6.72 -8.24 27.88
C VAL A 164 -7.91 -8.45 26.95
N ASP A 165 -8.42 -9.69 26.85
CA ASP A 165 -9.57 -10.03 26.02
C ASP A 165 -10.86 -9.30 26.46
N LYS A 166 -11.01 -9.07 27.77
CA LYS A 166 -12.11 -8.30 28.39
C LYS A 166 -11.85 -6.80 28.41
N LYS A 167 -10.70 -6.32 27.89
CA LYS A 167 -10.24 -4.91 27.95
C LYS A 167 -10.13 -4.35 29.37
N GLN A 168 -9.89 -5.21 30.35
CA GLN A 168 -9.69 -4.86 31.76
C GLN A 168 -8.21 -4.50 32.01
N TRP A 169 -7.76 -3.43 31.36
CA TRP A 169 -6.34 -3.07 31.21
C TRP A 169 -5.60 -2.88 32.53
N ARG A 170 -6.23 -2.27 33.55
CA ARG A 170 -5.59 -2.02 34.84
C ARG A 170 -5.26 -3.31 35.59
N PHE A 171 -6.16 -4.30 35.55
CA PHE A 171 -5.90 -5.63 36.11
C PHE A 171 -4.84 -6.38 35.30
N ALA A 172 -4.92 -6.33 33.97
CA ALA A 172 -3.92 -6.96 33.11
C ALA A 172 -2.50 -6.41 33.38
N LEU A 173 -2.33 -5.09 33.51
CA LEU A 173 -1.03 -4.47 33.77
C LEU A 173 -0.53 -4.78 35.18
N SER A 174 -1.42 -4.76 36.19
CA SER A 174 -1.05 -5.07 37.59
C SER A 174 -0.53 -6.52 37.72
N ASP A 175 -1.22 -7.49 37.10
CA ASP A 175 -0.78 -8.87 37.17
C ASP A 175 0.45 -9.14 36.28
N ALA A 176 0.55 -8.49 35.10
CA ALA A 176 1.75 -8.58 34.28
C ALA A 176 3.03 -8.08 34.97
N GLN A 177 2.93 -7.13 35.92
CA GLN A 177 4.08 -6.68 36.70
C GLN A 177 4.64 -7.76 37.64
N LYS A 178 3.81 -8.72 38.08
CA LYS A 178 4.19 -9.83 38.99
C LYS A 178 5.01 -10.91 38.28
N ILE A 179 4.95 -10.93 36.94
CA ILE A 179 5.65 -11.90 36.09
C ILE A 179 7.15 -11.55 36.07
N GLN A 180 7.99 -12.56 36.22
CA GLN A 180 9.43 -12.40 36.21
C GLN A 180 9.93 -11.93 34.83
N ASP A 181 9.40 -12.50 33.77
CA ASP A 181 9.73 -12.10 32.40
C ASP A 181 9.06 -10.77 32.02
N LYS A 182 9.85 -9.71 31.96
CA LYS A 182 9.38 -8.36 31.67
C LYS A 182 8.85 -8.16 30.23
N THR A 183 9.08 -9.11 29.33
CA THR A 183 8.51 -9.10 27.98
C THR A 183 6.98 -9.05 28.04
N ILE A 184 6.36 -9.79 28.99
CA ILE A 184 4.90 -9.84 29.15
C ILE A 184 4.34 -8.46 29.52
N TYR A 185 4.95 -7.80 30.52
CA TYR A 185 4.52 -6.45 30.92
C TYR A 185 4.61 -5.47 29.75
N THR A 186 5.71 -5.50 29.02
CA THR A 186 5.93 -4.61 27.87
C THR A 186 4.92 -4.88 26.76
N LEU A 187 4.63 -6.15 26.46
CA LEU A 187 3.64 -6.57 25.46
C LEU A 187 2.23 -6.09 25.84
N VAL A 188 1.81 -6.29 27.09
CA VAL A 188 0.49 -5.88 27.57
C VAL A 188 0.37 -4.36 27.60
N ASN A 189 1.42 -3.65 28.01
CA ASN A 189 1.46 -2.19 28.00
C ASN A 189 1.39 -1.63 26.58
N TRP A 190 2.10 -2.23 25.63
CA TRP A 190 1.97 -1.90 24.21
C TRP A 190 0.52 -2.10 23.70
N MET A 191 -0.12 -3.24 24.02
CA MET A 191 -1.51 -3.50 23.66
C MET A 191 -2.47 -2.46 24.25
N TYR A 192 -2.26 -2.09 25.51
CA TYR A 192 -3.03 -1.05 26.19
C TYR A 192 -2.93 0.30 25.47
N LEU A 193 -1.71 0.69 25.08
CA LEU A 193 -1.44 1.99 24.47
C LEU A 193 -1.89 2.10 23.00
N ILE A 194 -1.94 1.01 22.25
CA ILE A 194 -2.48 1.04 20.87
C ILE A 194 -4.02 1.08 20.81
N GLU A 195 -4.70 0.73 21.92
CA GLU A 195 -6.17 0.77 22.02
C GLU A 195 -6.63 2.22 22.27
N PRO A 196 -7.43 2.84 21.36
CA PRO A 196 -7.79 4.26 21.48
C PRO A 196 -8.60 4.62 22.73
N GLN A 197 -9.38 3.66 23.23
CA GLN A 197 -10.28 3.82 24.38
C GLN A 197 -9.73 3.18 25.66
N SER A 198 -8.42 2.98 25.74
CA SER A 198 -7.80 2.33 26.89
C SER A 198 -7.85 3.14 28.18
N GLY A 199 -8.05 4.46 28.09
CA GLY A 199 -7.96 5.37 29.24
C GLY A 199 -6.53 5.76 29.59
N ALA A 200 -5.54 5.48 28.75
CA ALA A 200 -4.15 5.85 28.96
C ALA A 200 -3.95 7.37 29.01
N SER A 201 -3.13 7.82 29.96
CA SER A 201 -2.70 9.21 30.14
C SER A 201 -1.53 9.57 29.20
N PHE A 202 -1.31 10.87 28.97
CA PHE A 202 -0.18 11.35 28.19
C PHE A 202 1.17 10.87 28.77
N ASN A 203 1.32 10.85 30.09
CA ASN A 203 2.55 10.41 30.75
C ASN A 203 2.84 8.93 30.54
N GLU A 204 1.81 8.07 30.51
CA GLU A 204 1.97 6.64 30.17
C GLU A 204 2.47 6.47 28.75
N TYR A 205 1.92 7.25 27.80
CA TYR A 205 2.40 7.28 26.41
C TYR A 205 3.86 7.74 26.32
N GLN A 206 4.22 8.86 26.98
CA GLN A 206 5.60 9.38 26.98
C GLN A 206 6.60 8.37 27.50
N THR A 207 6.29 7.74 28.64
CA THR A 207 7.15 6.73 29.28
C THR A 207 7.41 5.56 28.34
N PHE A 208 6.38 5.05 27.69
CA PHE A 208 6.52 3.97 26.73
C PHE A 208 7.34 4.40 25.50
N ILE A 209 7.05 5.55 24.91
CA ILE A 209 7.75 6.06 23.72
C ILE A 209 9.25 6.26 24.01
N LYS A 210 9.58 6.75 25.21
CA LYS A 210 10.98 6.96 25.64
C LYS A 210 11.75 5.64 25.74
N ASN A 211 11.13 4.61 26.33
CA ASN A 211 11.79 3.34 26.68
C ASN A 211 11.71 2.30 25.55
N HIS A 212 10.78 2.43 24.63
CA HIS A 212 10.44 1.39 23.62
C HIS A 212 10.28 1.98 22.23
N LYS A 213 11.30 2.73 21.76
CA LYS A 213 11.28 3.44 20.46
C LYS A 213 11.11 2.51 19.26
N ASP A 214 11.60 1.28 19.34
CA ASP A 214 11.54 0.24 18.30
C ASP A 214 10.42 -0.79 18.59
N TRP A 215 9.26 -0.33 19.08
CA TRP A 215 8.10 -1.20 19.20
C TRP A 215 7.10 -0.99 18.06
N PRO A 216 6.33 -2.05 17.70
CA PRO A 216 5.37 -1.98 16.59
C PRO A 216 4.41 -0.81 16.73
N ARG A 217 4.08 -0.18 15.60
CA ARG A 217 3.13 0.94 15.56
C ARG A 217 3.48 2.13 16.46
N ILE A 218 4.76 2.37 16.71
CA ILE A 218 5.19 3.50 17.58
C ILE A 218 4.61 4.85 17.10
N ASN A 219 4.48 5.07 15.78
CA ASN A 219 3.84 6.28 15.25
C ASN A 219 2.34 6.34 15.60
N ARG A 220 1.65 5.20 15.71
CA ARG A 220 0.27 5.16 16.22
C ARG A 220 0.20 5.55 17.69
N ILE A 221 1.14 5.06 18.49
CA ILE A 221 1.26 5.41 19.91
C ILE A 221 1.52 6.92 20.06
N LYS A 222 2.47 7.49 19.29
CA LYS A 222 2.73 8.93 19.25
C LYS A 222 1.50 9.73 18.84
N TYR A 223 0.80 9.31 17.79
CA TYR A 223 -0.45 9.94 17.35
C TYR A 223 -1.52 9.94 18.45
N LEU A 224 -1.71 8.82 19.17
CA LEU A 224 -2.65 8.73 20.28
C LEU A 224 -2.21 9.61 21.46
N ALA A 225 -0.91 9.68 21.75
CA ALA A 225 -0.35 10.56 22.76
C ALA A 225 -0.70 12.03 22.50
N GLU A 226 -0.58 12.50 21.25
CA GLU A 226 -0.94 13.88 20.86
C GLU A 226 -2.38 14.23 21.26
N HIS A 227 -3.32 13.28 21.13
CA HIS A 227 -4.73 13.46 21.47
C HIS A 227 -5.02 13.37 22.99
N LYS A 228 -4.01 13.06 23.81
CA LYS A 228 -4.09 13.05 25.28
C LYS A 228 -3.45 14.27 25.94
N ILE A 229 -2.83 15.14 25.14
CA ILE A 229 -2.26 16.39 25.63
C ILE A 229 -3.37 17.29 26.11
N ASN A 230 -3.33 17.70 27.37
CA ASN A 230 -4.15 18.74 27.96
C ASN A 230 -3.30 19.61 28.90
N PHE A 231 -3.71 20.86 29.11
CA PHE A 231 -3.01 21.82 29.93
C PHE A 231 -3.39 21.75 31.42
N ASP A 232 -4.34 20.91 31.79
CA ASP A 232 -4.70 20.68 33.19
C ASP A 232 -3.61 19.82 33.89
N ASN A 233 -3.00 18.89 33.13
CA ASN A 233 -2.04 17.91 33.67
C ASN A 233 -0.64 18.02 33.04
N ASN A 234 -0.42 18.92 32.08
CA ASN A 234 0.85 19.06 31.38
C ASN A 234 1.23 20.53 31.26
N THR A 235 2.45 20.89 31.63
CA THR A 235 2.97 22.23 31.47
C THR A 235 3.32 22.54 30.01
N PRO A 236 3.23 23.80 29.55
CA PRO A 236 3.67 24.19 28.22
C PRO A 236 5.10 23.73 27.90
N SER A 237 6.02 23.87 28.86
CA SER A 237 7.42 23.44 28.70
C SER A 237 7.54 21.93 28.47
N SER A 238 6.81 21.10 29.21
CA SER A 238 6.84 19.64 29.03
C SER A 238 6.27 19.19 27.68
N ILE A 239 5.28 19.90 27.16
CA ILE A 239 4.71 19.65 25.82
C ILE A 239 5.73 20.02 24.73
N ILE A 240 6.40 21.18 24.86
CA ILE A 240 7.44 21.63 23.94
C ILE A 240 8.62 20.64 23.96
N GLU A 241 9.05 20.20 25.14
CA GLU A 241 10.11 19.20 25.28
C GLU A 241 9.76 17.87 24.60
N TYR A 242 8.53 17.37 24.80
CA TYR A 242 8.07 16.16 24.13
C TYR A 242 8.16 16.29 22.59
N PHE A 243 7.64 17.38 22.04
CA PHE A 243 7.64 17.60 20.60
C PHE A 243 9.02 17.95 20.02
N SER A 244 10.00 18.33 20.83
CA SER A 244 11.39 18.55 20.37
C SER A 244 12.03 17.25 19.88
N THR A 245 11.67 16.11 20.49
CA THR A 245 12.18 14.78 20.15
C THR A 245 11.17 13.93 19.36
N ASN A 246 9.90 14.31 19.38
CA ASN A 246 8.80 13.62 18.71
C ASN A 246 7.97 14.64 17.88
N PRO A 247 8.40 15.04 16.67
CA PRO A 247 7.68 16.01 15.87
C PRO A 247 6.21 15.64 15.70
N PRO A 248 5.26 16.62 15.73
CA PRO A 248 3.84 16.35 15.64
C PRO A 248 3.47 15.58 14.37
N LEU A 249 2.73 14.49 14.52
CA LEU A 249 2.25 13.65 13.42
C LEU A 249 0.89 14.11 12.88
N SER A 250 0.10 14.82 13.68
CA SER A 250 -1.25 15.27 13.34
C SER A 250 -1.39 16.78 13.33
N GLY A 251 -2.41 17.29 12.62
CA GLY A 251 -2.80 18.69 12.73
C GLY A 251 -3.21 19.06 14.17
N PHE A 252 -3.86 18.13 14.89
CA PHE A 252 -4.20 18.32 16.30
C PHE A 252 -2.94 18.50 17.16
N GLY A 253 -1.91 17.65 16.98
CA GLY A 253 -0.64 17.79 17.68
C GLY A 253 0.08 19.10 17.37
N ARG A 254 0.05 19.56 16.11
CA ARG A 254 0.59 20.88 15.74
C ARG A 254 -0.14 22.03 16.44
N LEU A 255 -1.48 21.94 16.56
CA LEU A 255 -2.27 22.94 17.27
C LEU A 255 -2.00 22.94 18.78
N ARG A 256 -1.82 21.76 19.41
CA ARG A 256 -1.44 21.67 20.82
C ARG A 256 -0.02 22.21 21.08
N LEU A 257 0.92 21.94 20.18
CA LEU A 257 2.27 22.54 20.28
C LEU A 257 2.24 24.06 20.07
N ALA A 258 1.41 24.56 19.14
CA ALA A 258 1.22 25.99 18.94
C ALA A 258 0.64 26.67 20.20
N GLU A 259 -0.32 26.04 20.85
CA GLU A 259 -0.89 26.51 22.12
C GLU A 259 0.18 26.56 23.22
N ALA A 260 1.02 25.53 23.35
CA ALA A 260 2.13 25.49 24.28
C ALA A 260 3.15 26.62 24.01
N PHE A 261 3.45 26.92 22.76
CA PHE A 261 4.31 28.05 22.40
C PHE A 261 3.69 29.39 22.76
N LEU A 262 2.37 29.57 22.60
CA LEU A 262 1.69 30.81 23.00
C LEU A 262 1.73 31.01 24.51
N GLU A 263 1.46 29.99 25.28
CA GLU A 263 1.51 30.05 26.75
C GLU A 263 2.96 30.30 27.26
N ASN A 264 3.96 29.91 26.47
CA ASN A 264 5.37 30.18 26.75
C ASN A 264 5.92 31.44 26.03
N ASN A 265 5.05 32.37 25.64
CA ASN A 265 5.37 33.66 25.00
C ASN A 265 6.16 33.56 23.67
N GLN A 266 6.14 32.42 22.98
CA GLN A 266 6.82 32.20 21.69
C GLN A 266 5.85 32.35 20.50
N THR A 267 5.29 33.53 20.34
CA THR A 267 4.16 33.82 19.43
C THR A 267 4.48 33.51 17.96
N GLU A 268 5.68 33.82 17.47
CA GLU A 268 6.03 33.61 16.06
C GLU A 268 6.14 32.09 15.72
N LYS A 269 6.64 31.27 16.64
CA LYS A 269 6.66 29.81 16.44
C LYS A 269 5.24 29.24 16.39
N ALA A 270 4.35 29.76 17.24
CA ALA A 270 2.95 29.33 17.25
C ALA A 270 2.25 29.64 15.93
N LYS A 271 2.44 30.85 15.37
CA LYS A 271 1.72 31.34 14.18
C LYS A 271 1.82 30.41 12.98
N ASN A 272 3.02 29.92 12.66
CA ASN A 272 3.23 29.01 11.53
C ASN A 272 2.58 27.66 11.76
N LEU A 273 2.73 27.10 12.97
CA LEU A 273 2.12 25.82 13.35
C LEU A 273 0.59 25.88 13.36
N VAL A 274 -0.01 27.03 13.73
CA VAL A 274 -1.46 27.23 13.69
C VAL A 274 -1.97 27.07 12.27
N LYS A 275 -1.40 27.78 11.30
CA LYS A 275 -1.87 27.74 9.91
C LYS A 275 -1.73 26.36 9.29
N ASP A 276 -0.59 25.73 9.47
CA ASP A 276 -0.31 24.41 8.96
C ASP A 276 -1.18 23.33 9.64
N GLY A 277 -1.27 23.38 10.97
CA GLY A 277 -2.08 22.43 11.75
C GLY A 277 -3.59 22.59 11.54
N PHE A 278 -4.09 23.83 11.45
CA PHE A 278 -5.52 24.09 11.32
C PHE A 278 -6.09 23.59 10.00
N LYS A 279 -5.32 23.63 8.94
CA LYS A 279 -5.72 23.19 7.61
C LYS A 279 -6.20 21.73 7.58
N ASP A 280 -5.50 20.79 8.24
CA ASP A 280 -5.72 19.35 8.12
C ASP A 280 -6.11 18.64 9.43
N ALA A 281 -6.20 19.37 10.56
CA ALA A 281 -6.58 18.79 11.84
C ALA A 281 -8.01 18.24 11.80
N GLU A 282 -8.17 16.95 12.07
CA GLU A 282 -9.48 16.33 12.32
C GLU A 282 -9.92 16.71 13.75
N LEU A 283 -10.93 17.55 13.86
CA LEU A 283 -11.37 18.15 15.11
C LEU A 283 -12.80 17.75 15.44
N SER A 284 -13.09 17.56 16.72
CA SER A 284 -14.49 17.60 17.18
C SER A 284 -15.06 19.02 17.02
N LYS A 285 -16.39 19.18 17.00
CA LYS A 285 -17.01 20.52 17.00
C LYS A 285 -16.54 21.37 18.18
N GLN A 286 -16.32 20.77 19.33
CA GLN A 286 -15.83 21.43 20.53
C GLN A 286 -14.38 21.91 20.36
N ASP A 287 -13.50 21.04 19.86
CA ASP A 287 -12.10 21.39 19.59
C ASP A 287 -12.00 22.46 18.49
N LEU A 288 -12.79 22.36 17.42
CA LEU A 288 -12.81 23.36 16.37
C LEU A 288 -13.22 24.75 16.94
N LYS A 289 -14.26 24.80 17.76
CA LYS A 289 -14.69 26.03 18.45
C LYS A 289 -13.60 26.55 19.39
N TYR A 290 -12.97 25.67 20.15
CA TYR A 290 -11.90 25.99 21.07
C TYR A 290 -10.70 26.61 20.35
N PHE A 291 -10.12 25.91 19.37
CA PHE A 291 -8.97 26.39 18.64
C PHE A 291 -9.26 27.64 17.80
N SER A 292 -10.46 27.75 17.22
CA SER A 292 -10.88 28.96 16.50
C SER A 292 -10.90 30.19 17.44
N LYS A 293 -11.23 30.00 18.72
CA LYS A 293 -11.22 31.08 19.71
C LYS A 293 -9.81 31.44 20.16
N ILE A 294 -8.98 30.46 20.50
CA ILE A 294 -7.59 30.67 20.95
C ILE A 294 -6.76 31.33 19.86
N PHE A 295 -6.86 30.80 18.64
CA PHE A 295 -6.04 31.24 17.51
C PHE A 295 -6.69 32.35 16.66
N LYS A 296 -7.74 33.02 17.17
CA LYS A 296 -8.46 34.06 16.42
C LYS A 296 -7.58 35.16 15.83
N LYS A 297 -6.43 35.46 16.45
CA LYS A 297 -5.49 36.47 15.95
C LYS A 297 -4.71 35.99 14.72
N PHE A 298 -4.56 34.71 14.52
CA PHE A 298 -3.75 34.09 13.47
C PHE A 298 -4.58 33.53 12.32
N LEU A 299 -5.87 33.20 12.61
CA LEU A 299 -6.79 32.61 11.63
C LEU A 299 -7.58 33.70 10.91
N THR A 300 -7.52 33.67 9.60
CA THR A 300 -8.30 34.49 8.68
C THR A 300 -9.43 33.67 8.06
N HIS A 301 -10.39 34.33 7.40
CA HIS A 301 -11.41 33.62 6.62
C HIS A 301 -10.78 32.65 5.59
N GLN A 302 -9.66 33.03 4.97
CA GLN A 302 -8.95 32.20 4.00
C GLN A 302 -8.43 30.88 4.62
N ASP A 303 -8.04 30.86 5.89
CA ASP A 303 -7.60 29.63 6.57
C ASP A 303 -8.76 28.64 6.73
N TYR A 304 -9.99 29.12 6.98
CA TYR A 304 -11.20 28.28 6.98
C TYR A 304 -11.56 27.78 5.57
N VAL A 305 -11.37 28.60 4.54
CA VAL A 305 -11.54 28.19 3.12
C VAL A 305 -10.56 27.07 2.77
N LEU A 306 -9.28 27.23 3.11
CA LEU A 306 -8.25 26.21 2.88
C LEU A 306 -8.54 24.90 3.62
N ARG A 307 -9.06 25.00 4.85
CA ARG A 307 -9.51 23.84 5.63
C ARG A 307 -10.70 23.14 4.96
N ALA A 308 -11.71 23.88 4.53
CA ALA A 308 -12.86 23.33 3.84
C ALA A 308 -12.46 22.66 2.51
N ASP A 309 -11.56 23.30 1.76
CA ASP A 309 -11.02 22.76 0.51
C ASP A 309 -10.27 21.44 0.73
N TYR A 310 -9.39 21.38 1.74
CA TYR A 310 -8.68 20.17 2.12
C TYR A 310 -9.65 19.02 2.39
N PHE A 311 -10.65 19.21 3.26
CA PHE A 311 -11.61 18.16 3.60
C PHE A 311 -12.54 17.78 2.44
N ALA A 312 -12.83 18.72 1.53
CA ALA A 312 -13.58 18.43 0.32
C ALA A 312 -12.79 17.48 -0.59
N TYR A 313 -11.52 17.74 -0.86
CA TYR A 313 -10.66 16.85 -1.67
C TYR A 313 -10.46 15.48 -1.01
N GLU A 314 -10.26 15.44 0.31
CA GLU A 314 -10.11 14.19 1.07
C GLU A 314 -11.44 13.43 1.28
N ALA A 315 -12.56 13.99 0.85
CA ALA A 315 -13.92 13.45 1.02
C ALA A 315 -14.27 13.18 2.50
N LYS A 316 -13.76 14.01 3.43
CA LYS A 316 -14.04 13.96 4.87
C LYS A 316 -15.28 14.81 5.19
N TYR A 317 -16.45 14.21 4.97
CA TYR A 317 -17.73 14.92 5.03
C TYR A 317 -18.01 15.57 6.38
N LYS A 318 -17.69 14.90 7.50
CA LYS A 318 -17.93 15.42 8.85
C LYS A 318 -17.16 16.71 9.08
N ASP A 319 -15.85 16.69 8.85
CA ASP A 319 -14.97 17.84 9.09
C ASP A 319 -15.27 18.99 8.14
N LEU A 320 -15.62 18.69 6.89
CA LEU A 320 -16.08 19.69 5.93
C LEU A 320 -17.35 20.39 6.44
N ARG A 321 -18.38 19.63 6.82
CA ARG A 321 -19.66 20.17 7.31
C ARG A 321 -19.45 21.06 8.54
N ASP A 322 -18.65 20.61 9.49
CA ASP A 322 -18.38 21.34 10.71
C ASP A 322 -17.58 22.65 10.43
N THR A 323 -16.78 22.66 9.35
CA THR A 323 -16.03 23.85 8.90
C THR A 323 -16.92 24.87 8.16
N ILE A 324 -17.93 24.41 7.39
CA ILE A 324 -18.81 25.28 6.60
C ILE A 324 -19.48 26.36 7.45
N GLU A 325 -19.80 26.05 8.72
CA GLU A 325 -20.43 26.99 9.66
C GLU A 325 -19.58 28.26 9.91
N TYR A 326 -18.26 28.23 9.65
CA TYR A 326 -17.32 29.34 9.86
C TYR A 326 -17.02 30.14 8.57
N LEU A 327 -17.58 29.75 7.44
CA LEU A 327 -17.39 30.42 6.16
C LEU A 327 -18.42 31.54 5.96
N ASN A 328 -18.11 32.50 5.10
CA ASN A 328 -19.09 33.50 4.66
C ASN A 328 -20.19 32.84 3.80
N PRO A 329 -21.34 33.48 3.58
CA PRO A 329 -22.49 32.91 2.89
C PRO A 329 -22.17 32.37 1.49
N ASP A 330 -21.29 33.01 0.73
CA ASP A 330 -20.98 32.59 -0.64
C ASP A 330 -20.14 31.32 -0.68
N TYR A 331 -19.15 31.23 0.19
CA TYR A 331 -18.37 29.99 0.36
C TYR A 331 -19.19 28.86 1.01
N GLN A 332 -20.16 29.18 1.88
CA GLN A 332 -21.11 28.16 2.39
C GLN A 332 -21.90 27.55 1.23
N LYS A 333 -22.40 28.33 0.27
CA LYS A 333 -23.09 27.81 -0.93
C LYS A 333 -22.17 26.91 -1.74
N LEU A 334 -20.92 27.33 -1.98
CA LEU A 334 -19.92 26.54 -2.70
C LEU A 334 -19.67 25.17 -2.04
N TYR A 335 -19.32 25.15 -0.76
CA TYR A 335 -18.95 23.91 -0.07
C TYR A 335 -20.13 23.02 0.25
N ASN A 336 -21.35 23.56 0.40
CA ASN A 336 -22.57 22.76 0.48
C ASN A 336 -22.85 22.03 -0.84
N ALA A 337 -22.65 22.67 -2.01
CA ALA A 337 -22.78 22.03 -3.31
C ALA A 337 -21.70 20.94 -3.50
N ARG A 338 -20.45 21.20 -3.13
CA ARG A 338 -19.36 20.22 -3.16
C ARG A 338 -19.67 19.00 -2.26
N ALA A 339 -20.15 19.24 -1.03
CA ALA A 339 -20.57 18.18 -0.10
C ALA A 339 -21.72 17.32 -0.64
N ALA A 340 -22.69 17.90 -1.34
CA ALA A 340 -23.80 17.16 -1.97
C ALA A 340 -23.30 16.19 -3.07
N LEU A 341 -22.29 16.58 -3.86
CA LEU A 341 -21.67 15.72 -4.88
C LEU A 341 -21.00 14.47 -4.29
N PHE A 342 -20.49 14.50 -3.05
CA PHE A 342 -19.94 13.32 -2.37
C PHE A 342 -21.01 12.29 -2.05
N THR A 343 -22.20 12.73 -1.65
CA THR A 343 -23.33 11.87 -1.25
C THR A 343 -24.09 11.30 -2.44
N LYS A 344 -23.60 11.53 -3.67
CA LYS A 344 -24.19 11.09 -4.95
C LYS A 344 -25.58 11.64 -5.21
N LYS A 345 -26.02 12.67 -4.49
CA LYS A 345 -27.28 13.41 -4.75
C LYS A 345 -27.10 14.33 -5.95
N SER A 346 -28.18 14.75 -6.60
CA SER A 346 -28.12 15.85 -7.54
C SER A 346 -27.75 17.13 -6.78
N ALA A 347 -26.82 17.88 -7.34
CA ALA A 347 -26.36 19.14 -6.74
C ALA A 347 -26.72 20.35 -7.63
N ASP A 348 -27.51 20.15 -8.69
CA ASP A 348 -27.73 21.19 -9.72
C ASP A 348 -28.40 22.45 -9.13
N SER A 349 -29.38 22.27 -8.24
CA SER A 349 -30.02 23.40 -7.53
C SER A 349 -29.07 24.14 -6.57
N LEU A 350 -28.15 23.43 -5.93
CA LEU A 350 -27.14 24.05 -5.07
C LEU A 350 -26.06 24.76 -5.90
N ILE A 351 -25.65 24.18 -7.01
CA ILE A 351 -24.69 24.79 -7.95
C ILE A 351 -25.27 26.08 -8.56
N ALA A 352 -26.57 26.10 -8.87
CA ALA A 352 -27.24 27.30 -9.38
C ALA A 352 -27.18 28.49 -8.40
N GLN A 353 -27.16 28.23 -7.10
CA GLN A 353 -27.10 29.24 -6.03
C GLN A 353 -25.70 29.81 -5.79
N ILE A 354 -24.65 29.17 -6.35
CA ILE A 354 -23.27 29.65 -6.19
C ILE A 354 -23.10 30.96 -6.95
N PRO A 355 -22.47 32.00 -6.35
CA PRO A 355 -22.12 33.25 -7.04
C PRO A 355 -21.27 32.99 -8.29
N GLN A 356 -21.44 33.83 -9.32
CA GLN A 356 -20.80 33.60 -10.62
C GLN A 356 -19.27 33.49 -10.53
N ASN A 357 -18.64 34.33 -9.69
CA ASN A 357 -17.19 34.29 -9.47
C ASN A 357 -16.65 33.00 -8.80
N LEU A 358 -17.51 32.19 -8.17
CA LEU A 358 -17.16 30.91 -7.54
C LEU A 358 -17.62 29.68 -8.34
N LYS A 359 -18.34 29.85 -9.46
CA LYS A 359 -18.78 28.73 -10.32
C LYS A 359 -17.63 28.04 -11.03
N GLU A 360 -16.52 28.74 -11.22
CA GLU A 360 -15.28 28.21 -11.80
C GLU A 360 -14.27 27.76 -10.76
N ASP A 361 -14.68 27.63 -9.49
CA ASP A 361 -13.81 27.10 -8.44
C ASP A 361 -13.25 25.73 -8.86
N PRO A 362 -11.91 25.56 -8.89
CA PRO A 362 -11.28 24.34 -9.39
C PRO A 362 -11.67 23.08 -8.58
N GLY A 363 -11.96 23.21 -7.30
CA GLY A 363 -12.43 22.12 -6.46
C GLY A 363 -13.87 21.68 -6.81
N LEU A 364 -14.74 22.66 -7.09
CA LEU A 364 -16.09 22.39 -7.59
C LEU A 364 -16.06 21.69 -8.95
N ILE A 365 -15.23 22.16 -9.87
CA ILE A 365 -15.06 21.54 -11.20
C ILE A 365 -14.57 20.09 -11.02
N TYR A 366 -13.56 19.86 -10.19
CA TYR A 366 -13.06 18.50 -9.88
C TYR A 366 -14.19 17.60 -9.34
N ASP A 367 -14.97 18.07 -8.36
CA ASP A 367 -16.05 17.28 -7.76
C ASP A 367 -17.17 16.97 -8.80
N ARG A 368 -17.45 17.91 -9.70
CA ARG A 368 -18.40 17.72 -10.84
C ARG A 368 -17.87 16.69 -11.83
N ILE A 369 -16.59 16.74 -12.21
CA ILE A 369 -15.91 15.74 -13.06
C ILE A 369 -16.03 14.36 -12.43
N LYS A 370 -15.62 14.22 -11.17
CA LYS A 370 -15.66 12.97 -10.41
C LYS A 370 -17.07 12.40 -10.30
N TRP A 371 -18.06 13.24 -10.05
CA TRP A 371 -19.46 12.84 -9.97
C TRP A 371 -20.00 12.34 -11.33
N ARG A 372 -19.74 13.08 -12.43
CA ARG A 372 -20.13 12.69 -13.78
C ARG A 372 -19.51 11.35 -14.17
N ARG A 373 -18.23 11.20 -13.98
CA ARG A 373 -17.54 9.93 -14.23
C ARG A 373 -18.17 8.77 -13.46
N LYS A 374 -18.44 8.95 -12.15
CA LYS A 374 -19.12 7.92 -11.34
C LYS A 374 -20.53 7.58 -11.81
N LYS A 375 -21.15 8.43 -12.58
CA LYS A 375 -22.45 8.22 -13.23
C LYS A 375 -22.32 7.77 -14.68
N SER A 376 -21.12 7.41 -15.13
CA SER A 376 -20.81 7.03 -16.54
C SER A 376 -21.13 8.12 -17.56
N ARG A 377 -21.13 9.41 -17.15
CA ARG A 377 -21.34 10.59 -18.02
C ARG A 377 -19.96 11.11 -18.47
N PHE A 378 -19.24 10.27 -19.23
CA PHE A 378 -17.82 10.53 -19.57
C PHE A 378 -17.64 11.72 -20.50
N ALA A 379 -18.50 11.90 -21.50
CA ALA A 379 -18.42 13.06 -22.41
C ALA A 379 -18.52 14.39 -21.66
N GLU A 380 -19.44 14.51 -20.71
CA GLU A 380 -19.61 15.71 -19.92
C GLU A 380 -18.47 15.92 -18.91
N ALA A 381 -17.88 14.84 -18.39
CA ALA A 381 -16.69 14.92 -17.57
C ALA A 381 -15.50 15.45 -18.37
N LEU A 382 -15.32 14.99 -19.62
CA LEU A 382 -14.27 15.43 -20.53
C LEU A 382 -14.41 16.93 -20.88
N THR A 383 -15.63 17.39 -21.16
CA THR A 383 -15.88 18.83 -21.42
C THR A 383 -15.38 19.69 -20.25
N LEU A 384 -15.69 19.29 -19.01
CA LEU A 384 -15.22 20.02 -17.84
C LEU A 384 -13.69 19.93 -17.63
N MET A 385 -13.07 18.77 -17.95
CA MET A 385 -11.62 18.61 -17.86
C MET A 385 -10.88 19.56 -18.81
N ASN A 386 -11.41 19.77 -20.01
CA ASN A 386 -10.80 20.67 -20.99
C ASN A 386 -10.95 22.16 -20.61
N GLN A 387 -11.96 22.49 -19.81
CA GLN A 387 -12.17 23.85 -19.29
C GLN A 387 -11.38 24.12 -18.01
N SER A 388 -10.87 23.08 -17.31
CA SER A 388 -10.22 23.24 -16.02
C SER A 388 -8.74 23.63 -16.16
N ALA A 389 -8.39 24.85 -15.73
CA ALA A 389 -7.02 25.25 -15.47
C ALA A 389 -6.72 25.09 -13.97
N SER A 390 -5.67 24.34 -13.62
CA SER A 390 -5.22 24.21 -12.23
C SER A 390 -3.69 24.25 -12.20
N ASP A 391 -3.14 25.21 -11.46
CA ASP A 391 -1.69 25.37 -11.27
C ASP A 391 -1.18 24.65 -10.02
N SER A 392 -2.10 24.18 -9.15
CA SER A 392 -1.77 23.45 -7.94
C SER A 392 -1.41 22.00 -8.25
N LEU A 393 -0.22 21.55 -7.86
CA LEU A 393 0.22 20.16 -7.96
C LEU A 393 -0.75 19.17 -7.30
N MET A 394 -1.31 19.53 -6.15
CA MET A 394 -2.30 18.73 -5.43
C MET A 394 -3.58 18.52 -6.26
N ARG A 395 -4.07 19.58 -6.92
CA ARG A 395 -5.25 19.53 -7.80
C ARG A 395 -4.95 18.71 -9.05
N ASN A 396 -3.78 18.89 -9.67
CA ASN A 396 -3.33 18.09 -10.81
C ASN A 396 -3.25 16.60 -10.46
N GLN A 397 -2.78 16.23 -9.29
CA GLN A 397 -2.73 14.85 -8.84
C GLN A 397 -4.13 14.20 -8.72
N TYR A 398 -5.12 14.92 -8.19
CA TYR A 398 -6.49 14.43 -8.14
C TYR A 398 -7.10 14.34 -9.55
N LEU A 399 -6.91 15.36 -10.38
CA LEU A 399 -7.46 15.42 -11.73
C LEU A 399 -6.84 14.34 -12.64
N ALA A 400 -5.57 14.04 -12.49
CA ALA A 400 -4.87 13.00 -13.25
C ALA A 400 -5.53 11.62 -13.12
N LYS A 401 -6.01 11.25 -11.93
CA LYS A 401 -6.76 10.00 -11.71
C LYS A 401 -8.09 9.97 -12.46
N GLU A 402 -8.77 11.10 -12.51
CA GLU A 402 -10.03 11.22 -13.27
C GLU A 402 -9.75 11.17 -14.77
N ARG A 403 -8.69 11.85 -15.27
CA ARG A 403 -8.22 11.77 -16.65
C ARG A 403 -7.92 10.32 -17.07
N LEU A 404 -7.15 9.59 -16.25
CA LEU A 404 -6.83 8.19 -16.51
C LEU A 404 -8.10 7.32 -16.59
N SER A 405 -9.07 7.55 -15.73
CA SER A 405 -10.32 6.82 -15.74
C SER A 405 -11.15 7.09 -17.01
N VAL A 406 -11.21 8.35 -17.49
CA VAL A 406 -11.91 8.70 -18.72
C VAL A 406 -11.15 8.19 -19.95
N ALA A 407 -9.81 8.29 -19.95
CA ALA A 407 -8.99 7.75 -21.04
C ALA A 407 -9.13 6.22 -21.16
N ARG A 408 -9.24 5.50 -20.04
CA ARG A 408 -9.51 4.04 -20.05
C ARG A 408 -10.87 3.69 -20.67
N ASP A 409 -11.89 4.52 -20.47
CA ASP A 409 -13.18 4.39 -21.14
C ASP A 409 -13.00 4.55 -22.65
N LYS A 410 -12.29 5.60 -23.08
CA LYS A 410 -12.00 5.82 -24.51
C LYS A 410 -11.14 4.73 -25.15
N ILE A 411 -10.19 4.15 -24.41
CA ILE A 411 -9.45 2.97 -24.85
C ILE A 411 -10.43 1.79 -25.09
N SER A 412 -11.39 1.59 -24.19
CA SER A 412 -12.41 0.54 -24.35
C SER A 412 -13.29 0.76 -25.58
N ASP A 413 -13.56 2.02 -25.95
CA ASP A 413 -14.28 2.42 -27.15
C ASP A 413 -13.40 2.39 -28.42
N LYS A 414 -12.11 2.04 -28.30
CA LYS A 414 -11.08 2.08 -29.37
C LYS A 414 -10.78 3.49 -29.91
N GLU A 415 -11.15 4.53 -29.15
CA GLU A 415 -10.84 5.93 -29.45
C GLU A 415 -9.43 6.31 -28.93
N TYR A 416 -8.40 5.61 -29.42
CA TYR A 416 -7.04 5.67 -28.87
C TYR A 416 -6.41 7.07 -28.94
N LYS A 417 -6.61 7.79 -30.06
CA LYS A 417 -6.12 9.16 -30.20
C LYS A 417 -6.73 10.08 -29.14
N MET A 418 -8.04 9.98 -28.92
CA MET A 418 -8.72 10.76 -27.88
C MET A 418 -8.23 10.39 -26.49
N ALA A 419 -8.01 9.12 -26.20
CA ALA A 419 -7.45 8.66 -24.94
C ALA A 419 -6.05 9.24 -24.69
N TYR A 420 -5.19 9.27 -25.70
CA TYR A 420 -3.87 9.89 -25.67
C TYR A 420 -3.98 11.40 -25.38
N ASP A 421 -4.84 12.11 -26.11
CA ASP A 421 -5.04 13.55 -25.95
C ASP A 421 -5.56 13.92 -24.54
N ILE A 422 -6.41 13.10 -23.94
CA ILE A 422 -6.87 13.28 -22.55
C ILE A 422 -5.72 13.16 -21.55
N LEU A 423 -4.79 12.24 -21.80
CA LEU A 423 -3.70 11.95 -20.86
C LEU A 423 -2.50 12.89 -20.99
N LYS A 424 -2.16 13.34 -22.21
CA LYS A 424 -0.93 14.14 -22.45
C LYS A 424 -0.85 15.42 -21.59
N ASP A 425 -1.99 15.99 -21.21
CA ASP A 425 -2.09 17.23 -20.43
C ASP A 425 -2.23 16.99 -18.92
N HIS A 426 -1.65 15.91 -18.38
CA HIS A 426 -1.78 15.53 -16.97
C HIS A 426 -1.08 16.49 -15.99
N ARG A 427 -0.10 17.28 -16.44
CA ARG A 427 0.65 18.29 -15.64
C ARG A 427 1.31 17.74 -14.37
N LEU A 428 1.62 16.47 -14.33
CA LEU A 428 2.43 15.85 -13.29
C LEU A 428 3.88 15.76 -13.76
N ASN A 429 4.83 15.76 -12.83
CA ASN A 429 6.26 15.62 -13.10
C ASN A 429 6.89 14.43 -12.34
N GLU A 430 6.19 13.88 -11.34
CA GLU A 430 6.69 12.79 -10.51
C GLU A 430 5.56 11.98 -9.87
N GLY A 431 5.94 10.89 -9.22
CA GLY A 431 5.04 10.06 -8.43
C GLY A 431 4.40 8.91 -9.21
N ALA A 432 3.63 8.09 -8.49
CA ALA A 432 3.05 6.87 -9.05
C ALA A 432 2.00 7.15 -10.16
N ASP A 433 1.20 8.19 -9.98
CA ASP A 433 0.20 8.58 -10.98
C ASP A 433 0.86 9.11 -12.27
N TYR A 434 1.98 9.86 -12.15
CA TYR A 434 2.79 10.27 -13.29
C TYR A 434 3.31 9.05 -14.07
N ALA A 435 3.97 8.12 -13.37
CA ALA A 435 4.52 6.93 -14.00
C ALA A 435 3.44 6.07 -14.69
N GLU A 436 2.27 5.94 -14.09
CA GLU A 436 1.16 5.18 -14.67
C GLU A 436 0.59 5.87 -15.92
N ILE A 437 0.48 7.20 -15.93
CA ILE A 437 0.01 7.95 -17.11
C ILE A 437 1.05 7.91 -18.23
N GLU A 438 2.33 8.12 -17.94
CA GLU A 438 3.40 8.03 -18.93
C GLU A 438 3.44 6.63 -19.55
N TRP A 439 3.20 5.57 -18.76
CA TRP A 439 3.07 4.22 -19.29
C TRP A 439 1.88 4.09 -20.25
N HIS A 440 0.71 4.62 -19.90
CA HIS A 440 -0.48 4.56 -20.78
C HIS A 440 -0.25 5.33 -22.08
N LEU A 441 0.38 6.51 -22.02
CA LEU A 441 0.74 7.30 -23.20
C LEU A 441 1.69 6.51 -24.12
N GLY A 442 2.73 5.90 -23.56
CA GLY A 442 3.65 5.04 -24.29
C GLY A 442 2.95 3.82 -24.90
N TRP A 443 2.08 3.15 -24.13
CA TRP A 443 1.36 1.98 -24.58
C TRP A 443 0.38 2.31 -25.74
N ILE A 444 -0.39 3.39 -25.63
CA ILE A 444 -1.28 3.85 -26.71
C ILE A 444 -0.46 4.19 -27.95
N ALA A 445 0.64 4.91 -27.79
CA ALA A 445 1.52 5.31 -28.89
C ALA A 445 2.12 4.12 -29.63
N LEU A 446 2.59 3.10 -28.88
CA LEU A 446 3.24 1.91 -29.45
C LEU A 446 2.25 0.95 -30.11
N SER A 447 1.18 0.60 -29.35
CA SER A 447 0.32 -0.53 -29.72
C SER A 447 -0.84 -0.13 -30.65
N PHE A 448 -1.30 1.13 -30.61
CA PHE A 448 -2.53 1.51 -31.31
C PHE A 448 -2.39 2.68 -32.29
N THR A 449 -1.41 3.58 -32.12
CA THR A 449 -1.27 4.75 -33.02
C THR A 449 0.02 4.75 -33.83
N ASN A 450 0.84 3.69 -33.70
CA ASN A 450 2.09 3.49 -34.43
C ASN A 450 3.10 4.66 -34.33
N GLN A 451 3.14 5.32 -33.18
CA GLN A 451 4.04 6.45 -32.89
C GLN A 451 5.22 5.97 -32.01
N THR A 452 6.13 5.20 -32.62
CA THR A 452 7.11 4.38 -31.87
C THR A 452 8.14 5.23 -31.11
N GLU A 453 8.66 6.34 -31.70
CA GLU A 453 9.60 7.24 -31.01
C GLU A 453 8.94 7.99 -29.84
N ILE A 454 7.67 8.38 -30.02
CA ILE A 454 6.90 9.01 -28.96
C ILE A 454 6.69 8.02 -27.81
N ALA A 455 6.37 6.77 -28.14
CA ALA A 455 6.23 5.71 -27.15
C ALA A 455 7.52 5.50 -26.32
N LEU A 456 8.67 5.48 -27.02
CA LEU A 456 9.99 5.34 -26.36
C LEU A 456 10.21 6.46 -25.34
N ASN A 457 9.94 7.70 -25.72
CA ASN A 457 10.11 8.84 -24.81
C ASN A 457 9.24 8.69 -23.54
N HIS A 458 7.98 8.30 -23.69
CA HIS A 458 7.08 8.08 -22.54
C HIS A 458 7.57 6.95 -21.63
N PHE A 459 8.02 5.83 -22.18
CA PHE A 459 8.53 4.72 -21.36
C PHE A 459 9.85 5.07 -20.66
N LEU A 460 10.72 5.87 -21.28
CA LEU A 460 11.94 6.37 -20.64
C LEU A 460 11.59 7.32 -19.46
N LYS A 461 10.62 8.21 -19.62
CA LYS A 461 10.10 9.06 -18.54
C LYS A 461 9.55 8.23 -17.40
N MET A 462 8.72 7.21 -17.71
CA MET A 462 8.24 6.26 -16.70
C MET A 462 9.40 5.60 -15.96
N ASN A 463 10.42 5.08 -16.70
CA ASN A 463 11.56 4.40 -16.09
C ASN A 463 12.34 5.32 -15.14
N ALA A 464 12.49 6.59 -15.49
CA ALA A 464 13.16 7.58 -14.63
C ALA A 464 12.38 7.84 -13.32
N ALA A 465 11.05 7.77 -13.38
CA ALA A 465 10.17 8.10 -12.25
C ALA A 465 9.92 6.94 -11.25
N VAL A 466 10.32 5.71 -11.60
CA VAL A 466 10.02 4.52 -10.76
C VAL A 466 11.30 3.93 -10.16
N SER A 467 11.17 3.29 -8.98
CA SER A 467 12.29 2.62 -8.29
C SER A 467 11.99 1.16 -7.92
N TYR A 468 10.73 0.76 -7.86
CA TYR A 468 10.36 -0.57 -7.43
C TYR A 468 10.58 -1.62 -8.54
N PRO A 469 11.07 -2.84 -8.19
CA PRO A 469 11.36 -3.92 -9.14
C PRO A 469 10.25 -4.17 -10.17
N ILE A 470 9.01 -4.26 -9.71
CA ILE A 470 7.85 -4.51 -10.57
C ILE A 470 7.64 -3.41 -11.63
N SER A 471 7.85 -2.15 -11.25
CA SER A 471 7.71 -1.00 -12.14
C SER A 471 8.92 -0.84 -13.06
N LYS A 472 10.12 -1.14 -12.56
CA LYS A 472 11.36 -1.17 -13.34
C LYS A 472 11.30 -2.26 -14.41
N ALA A 473 10.86 -3.47 -14.06
CA ALA A 473 10.66 -4.56 -15.02
C ALA A 473 9.65 -4.18 -16.12
N ARG A 474 8.52 -3.56 -15.73
CA ARG A 474 7.50 -3.10 -16.69
C ARG A 474 8.08 -2.05 -17.64
N ALA A 475 8.76 -1.05 -17.13
CA ALA A 475 9.39 -0.03 -17.96
C ALA A 475 10.44 -0.63 -18.91
N ALA A 476 11.34 -1.46 -18.39
CA ALA A 476 12.40 -2.11 -19.18
C ALA A 476 11.82 -2.98 -20.32
N TYR A 477 10.80 -3.80 -20.02
CA TYR A 477 10.13 -4.61 -21.03
C TYR A 477 9.54 -3.76 -22.17
N TRP A 478 8.77 -2.69 -21.82
CA TRP A 478 8.13 -1.86 -22.84
C TRP A 478 9.13 -1.02 -23.63
N ILE A 479 10.24 -0.57 -23.04
CA ILE A 479 11.35 0.07 -23.73
C ILE A 479 12.00 -0.92 -24.70
N GLY A 480 12.32 -2.15 -24.25
CA GLY A 480 12.88 -3.21 -25.09
C GLY A 480 11.97 -3.56 -26.26
N ARG A 481 10.66 -3.73 -26.02
CA ARG A 481 9.65 -3.97 -27.06
C ARG A 481 9.57 -2.82 -28.08
N THR A 482 9.76 -1.58 -27.62
CA THR A 482 9.79 -0.40 -28.49
C THR A 482 11.01 -0.38 -29.37
N TYR A 483 12.21 -0.63 -28.81
CA TYR A 483 13.46 -0.75 -29.59
C TYR A 483 13.41 -1.91 -30.58
N LYS A 484 12.80 -3.05 -30.22
CA LYS A 484 12.57 -4.18 -31.14
C LYS A 484 11.72 -3.74 -32.33
N LYS A 485 10.66 -2.94 -32.09
CA LYS A 485 9.81 -2.40 -33.17
C LYS A 485 10.53 -1.37 -34.06
N LEU A 486 11.54 -0.65 -33.51
CA LEU A 486 12.44 0.23 -34.25
C LEU A 486 13.58 -0.52 -34.98
N CYS A 487 13.58 -1.85 -34.97
CA CYS A 487 14.65 -2.69 -35.51
C CYS A 487 16.03 -2.46 -34.85
N GLN A 488 16.08 -1.91 -33.65
CA GLN A 488 17.30 -1.65 -32.87
C GLN A 488 17.55 -2.79 -31.88
N THR A 489 17.96 -3.94 -32.40
CA THR A 489 18.06 -5.21 -31.65
C THR A 489 19.03 -5.13 -30.47
N SER A 490 20.17 -4.44 -30.61
CA SER A 490 21.17 -4.31 -29.53
C SER A 490 20.60 -3.57 -28.33
N GLN A 491 19.90 -2.45 -28.55
CA GLN A 491 19.25 -1.68 -27.50
C GLN A 491 18.08 -2.48 -26.88
N ALA A 492 17.30 -3.17 -27.72
CA ALA A 492 16.21 -4.02 -27.25
C ALA A 492 16.74 -5.10 -26.27
N ASN A 493 17.81 -5.82 -26.65
CA ASN A 493 18.41 -6.85 -25.80
C ASN A 493 18.98 -6.27 -24.50
N THR A 494 19.59 -5.08 -24.54
CA THR A 494 20.08 -4.41 -23.34
C THR A 494 18.94 -4.14 -22.33
N TRP A 495 17.81 -3.67 -22.82
CA TRP A 495 16.64 -3.40 -21.96
C TRP A 495 15.94 -4.67 -21.50
N PHE A 496 15.82 -5.69 -22.35
CA PHE A 496 15.32 -6.99 -21.93
C PHE A 496 16.22 -7.63 -20.87
N LYS A 497 17.54 -7.53 -21.01
CA LYS A 497 18.49 -7.97 -19.98
C LYS A 497 18.33 -7.20 -18.66
N THR A 498 18.04 -5.90 -18.72
CA THR A 498 17.73 -5.10 -17.53
C THR A 498 16.43 -5.58 -16.88
N GLY A 499 15.38 -5.84 -17.67
CA GLY A 499 14.10 -6.32 -17.18
C GLY A 499 14.17 -7.73 -16.58
N SER A 500 14.93 -8.64 -17.19
CA SER A 500 15.05 -10.05 -16.79
C SER A 500 15.66 -10.25 -15.40
N GLN A 501 16.40 -9.27 -14.88
CA GLN A 501 16.92 -9.28 -13.51
C GLN A 501 15.81 -9.35 -12.44
N TYR A 502 14.59 -8.99 -12.79
CA TYR A 502 13.41 -9.04 -11.90
C TYR A 502 12.57 -10.29 -12.16
N GLY A 503 13.17 -11.47 -12.10
CA GLY A 503 12.58 -12.77 -12.47
C GLY A 503 11.32 -13.18 -11.69
N THR A 504 11.04 -12.56 -10.53
CA THR A 504 9.81 -12.76 -9.76
C THR A 504 8.62 -11.94 -10.29
N THR A 505 8.80 -11.11 -11.33
CA THR A 505 7.78 -10.21 -11.85
C THR A 505 7.34 -10.61 -13.26
N PHE A 506 6.09 -10.38 -13.60
CA PHE A 506 5.51 -10.70 -14.91
C PHE A 506 6.33 -10.13 -16.07
N TYR A 507 6.64 -8.83 -16.03
CA TYR A 507 7.43 -8.20 -17.08
C TYR A 507 8.91 -8.57 -17.07
N GLY A 508 9.45 -8.99 -15.90
CA GLY A 508 10.80 -9.57 -15.82
C GLY A 508 10.87 -10.91 -16.53
N GLN A 509 9.87 -11.76 -16.34
CA GLN A 509 9.75 -13.04 -17.03
C GLN A 509 9.52 -12.86 -18.54
N LEU A 510 8.70 -11.89 -18.94
CA LEU A 510 8.55 -11.54 -20.36
C LEU A 510 9.85 -11.02 -20.97
N SER A 511 10.60 -10.20 -20.25
CA SER A 511 11.92 -9.72 -20.71
C SER A 511 12.90 -10.86 -20.89
N HIS A 512 12.94 -11.82 -19.95
CA HIS A 512 13.76 -13.02 -20.09
C HIS A 512 13.38 -13.86 -21.32
N LYS A 513 12.09 -14.00 -21.59
CA LYS A 513 11.61 -14.74 -22.76
C LYS A 513 12.11 -14.12 -24.08
N GLU A 514 12.21 -12.79 -24.15
CA GLU A 514 12.67 -12.07 -25.35
C GLU A 514 14.18 -12.22 -25.63
N LEU A 515 14.97 -12.75 -24.67
CA LEU A 515 16.40 -12.97 -24.79
C LEU A 515 16.78 -14.37 -25.38
N ASP A 516 15.79 -15.23 -25.56
CA ASP A 516 16.00 -16.62 -26.03
C ASP A 516 16.94 -17.45 -25.12
N GLU A 517 17.07 -17.05 -23.85
CA GLU A 517 17.89 -17.75 -22.86
C GLU A 517 17.17 -19.02 -22.39
N LYS A 518 17.82 -20.18 -22.53
CA LYS A 518 17.23 -21.49 -22.16
C LYS A 518 17.03 -21.62 -20.66
N ARG A 519 17.97 -21.12 -19.86
CA ARG A 519 17.95 -21.26 -18.40
C ARG A 519 17.29 -20.07 -17.77
N PHE A 520 16.24 -20.33 -17.00
CA PHE A 520 15.58 -19.31 -16.18
C PHE A 520 16.14 -19.35 -14.76
N SER A 521 16.58 -18.20 -14.25
CA SER A 521 17.08 -18.07 -12.89
C SER A 521 16.41 -16.92 -12.17
N ILE A 522 16.20 -17.08 -10.86
CA ILE A 522 15.63 -16.05 -9.99
C ILE A 522 16.61 -15.77 -8.87
N ASN A 523 16.92 -14.50 -8.64
CA ASN A 523 17.74 -14.11 -7.50
C ASN A 523 17.00 -14.45 -6.19
N ASN A 524 17.68 -15.19 -5.31
CA ASN A 524 17.16 -15.55 -3.99
C ASN A 524 18.11 -15.06 -2.91
N ASN A 525 17.64 -14.19 -2.06
CA ASN A 525 18.40 -13.57 -0.96
C ASN A 525 18.23 -14.33 0.36
N PHE A 526 17.43 -15.41 0.36
CA PHE A 526 17.19 -16.18 1.57
C PHE A 526 18.44 -16.95 1.99
N LYS A 527 18.86 -16.72 3.23
CA LYS A 527 19.91 -17.48 3.90
C LYS A 527 19.42 -17.82 5.28
N PHE A 528 19.46 -19.09 5.64
CA PHE A 528 19.02 -19.57 6.96
C PHE A 528 20.22 -20.00 7.77
N ASN A 529 20.29 -19.53 9.02
CA ASN A 529 21.21 -19.99 10.05
C ASN A 529 20.39 -20.30 11.31
N GLU A 530 20.39 -21.56 11.71
CA GLU A 530 19.54 -22.05 12.81
C GLU A 530 19.97 -21.49 14.16
N GLU A 531 21.27 -21.38 14.44
CA GLU A 531 21.79 -20.82 15.70
C GLU A 531 21.36 -19.36 15.88
N LYS A 532 21.53 -18.54 14.84
CA LYS A 532 21.10 -17.13 14.86
C LYS A 532 19.59 -16.99 14.96
N TYR A 533 18.84 -17.90 14.37
CA TYR A 533 17.38 -17.89 14.46
C TYR A 533 16.90 -18.24 15.86
N GLU A 534 17.51 -19.25 16.53
CA GLU A 534 17.22 -19.57 17.93
C GLU A 534 17.63 -18.43 18.88
N GLU A 535 18.79 -17.81 18.62
CA GLU A 535 19.23 -16.62 19.35
C GLU A 535 18.24 -15.45 19.16
N PHE A 536 17.78 -15.20 17.93
CA PHE A 536 16.78 -14.18 17.64
C PHE A 536 15.48 -14.42 18.41
N LYS A 537 14.97 -15.65 18.44
CA LYS A 537 13.76 -15.99 19.20
C LYS A 537 13.93 -15.77 20.71
N LYS A 538 15.11 -16.08 21.24
CA LYS A 538 15.42 -15.97 22.68
C LYS A 538 15.66 -14.52 23.12
N ASN A 539 16.43 -13.76 22.34
CA ASN A 539 16.97 -12.46 22.77
C ASN A 539 16.12 -11.27 22.29
N ASN A 540 15.30 -11.43 21.24
CA ASN A 540 14.43 -10.35 20.76
C ASN A 540 13.08 -10.39 21.50
N PRO A 541 12.74 -9.36 22.33
CA PRO A 541 11.49 -9.35 23.10
C PRO A 541 10.23 -9.42 22.23
N GLN A 542 10.30 -8.89 21.00
CA GLN A 542 9.18 -8.90 20.08
C GLN A 542 8.98 -10.29 19.45
N ALA A 543 10.07 -10.96 19.04
CA ALA A 543 10.03 -12.33 18.56
C ALA A 543 9.52 -13.28 19.67
N LYS A 544 10.03 -13.14 20.89
CA LYS A 544 9.56 -13.87 22.07
C LYS A 544 8.07 -13.64 22.34
N SER A 545 7.58 -12.40 22.21
CA SER A 545 6.15 -12.06 22.32
C SER A 545 5.29 -12.81 21.31
N VAL A 546 5.77 -12.98 20.08
CA VAL A 546 5.04 -13.74 19.03
C VAL A 546 4.89 -15.19 19.43
N ILE A 547 5.94 -15.82 19.96
CA ILE A 547 5.92 -17.24 20.40
C ILE A 547 4.95 -17.40 21.58
N ILE A 548 5.06 -16.55 22.59
CA ILE A 548 4.16 -16.58 23.76
C ILE A 548 2.71 -16.42 23.33
N LEU A 549 2.42 -15.51 22.41
CA LEU A 549 1.06 -15.35 21.87
C LEU A 549 0.57 -16.59 21.11
N LYS A 550 1.45 -17.34 20.45
CA LYS A 550 1.09 -18.63 19.86
C LYS A 550 0.79 -19.67 20.94
N GLU A 551 1.66 -19.82 21.93
CA GLU A 551 1.50 -20.77 23.05
C GLU A 551 0.19 -20.53 23.82
N LEU A 552 -0.23 -19.25 23.93
CA LEU A 552 -1.51 -18.86 24.53
C LEU A 552 -2.73 -19.00 23.59
N ASN A 553 -2.55 -19.48 22.36
CA ASN A 553 -3.58 -19.49 21.30
C ASN A 553 -4.17 -18.10 21.02
N ARG A 554 -3.32 -17.06 21.02
CA ARG A 554 -3.67 -15.64 20.80
C ARG A 554 -2.99 -15.05 19.56
N SER A 555 -2.73 -15.87 18.52
CA SER A 555 -2.01 -15.49 17.29
C SER A 555 -2.63 -14.28 16.55
N ARG A 556 -3.87 -13.89 16.87
CA ARG A 556 -4.51 -12.68 16.32
C ARG A 556 -3.76 -11.38 16.64
N TYR A 557 -2.98 -11.34 17.72
CA TYR A 557 -2.21 -10.17 18.13
C TYR A 557 -0.81 -10.11 17.50
N THR A 558 -0.34 -11.16 16.83
CA THR A 558 1.02 -11.24 16.28
C THR A 558 1.24 -10.37 15.04
N LYS A 559 0.17 -9.98 14.34
CA LYS A 559 0.22 -9.30 13.03
C LYS A 559 1.09 -8.05 13.01
N ASP A 560 0.86 -7.14 13.95
CA ASP A 560 1.58 -5.86 13.96
C ASP A 560 3.04 -6.06 14.39
N ILE A 561 3.32 -7.05 15.23
CA ILE A 561 4.67 -7.41 15.67
C ILE A 561 5.47 -7.99 14.49
N LEU A 562 4.91 -9.01 13.81
CA LEU A 562 5.57 -9.64 12.67
C LEU A 562 5.83 -8.68 11.52
N ARG A 563 4.86 -7.80 11.22
CA ARG A 563 5.05 -6.76 10.21
C ARG A 563 6.17 -5.79 10.57
N HIS A 564 6.29 -5.43 11.84
CA HIS A 564 7.34 -4.55 12.32
C HIS A 564 8.71 -5.22 12.26
N LEU A 565 8.81 -6.49 12.70
CA LEU A 565 10.05 -7.27 12.63
C LEU A 565 10.52 -7.48 11.18
N GLY A 566 9.58 -7.64 10.24
CA GLY A 566 9.88 -7.86 8.82
C GLY A 566 9.85 -6.58 7.97
N ASP A 567 9.84 -5.38 8.57
CA ASP A 567 9.74 -4.12 7.83
C ASP A 567 11.10 -3.70 7.26
N ALA A 568 11.27 -3.87 5.95
CA ALA A 568 12.46 -3.50 5.22
C ALA A 568 12.74 -1.97 5.17
N GLU A 569 11.77 -1.12 5.52
CA GLU A 569 11.97 0.33 5.60
C GLU A 569 12.69 0.77 6.88
N GLN A 570 12.85 -0.10 7.88
CA GLN A 570 13.43 0.21 9.20
C GLN A 570 14.91 -0.15 9.34
N ASN A 571 15.70 -0.03 8.27
CA ASN A 571 17.15 -0.33 8.27
C ASN A 571 17.50 -1.74 8.81
N ARG A 572 16.60 -2.70 8.66
CA ARG A 572 16.83 -4.09 9.03
C ARG A 572 17.66 -4.80 7.97
N THR A 573 18.51 -5.71 8.40
CA THR A 573 19.29 -6.55 7.51
C THR A 573 18.38 -7.58 6.79
N SER A 574 18.85 -8.07 5.65
CA SER A 574 18.19 -9.16 4.92
C SER A 574 17.96 -10.40 5.82
N GLU A 575 18.91 -10.69 6.72
CA GLU A 575 18.85 -11.81 7.64
C GLU A 575 17.74 -11.61 8.70
N GLU A 576 17.66 -10.43 9.33
CA GLU A 576 16.59 -10.11 10.30
C GLU A 576 15.21 -10.20 9.67
N ILE A 577 15.05 -9.71 8.44
CA ILE A 577 13.76 -9.79 7.72
C ILE A 577 13.41 -11.26 7.43
N SER A 578 14.41 -12.08 7.02
CA SER A 578 14.18 -13.49 6.77
C SER A 578 13.80 -14.25 8.05
N MET A 579 14.46 -13.97 9.17
CA MET A 579 14.10 -14.56 10.47
C MET A 579 12.67 -14.19 10.92
N ALA A 580 12.23 -12.95 10.68
CA ALA A 580 10.83 -12.56 10.93
C ALA A 580 9.84 -13.33 10.03
N GLY A 581 10.19 -13.58 8.78
CA GLY A 581 9.41 -14.41 7.86
C GLY A 581 9.34 -15.87 8.29
N MET A 582 10.47 -16.44 8.73
CA MET A 582 10.55 -17.79 9.30
C MET A 582 9.70 -17.94 10.56
N LEU A 583 9.75 -16.94 11.46
CA LEU A 583 8.92 -16.91 12.66
C LEU A 583 7.42 -16.92 12.32
N ALA A 584 7.02 -16.19 11.29
CA ALA A 584 5.65 -16.21 10.81
C ALA A 584 5.23 -17.59 10.28
N GLN A 585 6.15 -18.31 9.59
CA GLN A 585 5.90 -19.69 9.15
C GLN A 585 5.84 -20.66 10.33
N GLU A 586 6.72 -20.55 11.33
CA GLU A 586 6.75 -21.39 12.53
C GLU A 586 5.44 -21.31 13.34
N ILE A 587 4.84 -20.11 13.39
CA ILE A 587 3.54 -19.92 14.04
C ILE A 587 2.35 -20.19 13.11
N GLU A 588 2.56 -20.79 11.95
CA GLU A 588 1.56 -21.12 10.94
C GLU A 588 0.79 -19.91 10.36
N ARG A 589 1.42 -18.74 10.34
CA ARG A 589 0.88 -17.53 9.73
C ARG A 589 1.57 -17.25 8.40
N LEU A 590 1.32 -18.14 7.43
CA LEU A 590 1.88 -18.04 6.08
C LEU A 590 1.50 -16.74 5.38
N ASP A 591 0.31 -16.21 5.66
CA ASP A 591 -0.13 -14.89 5.18
C ASP A 591 0.81 -13.78 5.62
N PHE A 592 1.29 -13.78 6.87
CA PHE A 592 2.24 -12.77 7.33
C PHE A 592 3.65 -13.02 6.78
N ALA A 593 4.07 -14.28 6.66
CA ALA A 593 5.32 -14.63 6.03
C ALA A 593 5.40 -14.09 4.59
N ILE A 594 4.36 -14.32 3.79
CA ILE A 594 4.25 -13.81 2.43
C ILE A 594 4.24 -12.28 2.40
N GLN A 595 3.51 -11.61 3.31
CA GLN A 595 3.48 -10.15 3.39
C GLN A 595 4.86 -9.57 3.70
N ILE A 596 5.61 -10.15 4.62
CA ILE A 596 6.99 -9.77 4.93
C ILE A 596 7.87 -9.88 3.68
N ALA A 597 7.85 -11.04 3.01
CA ALA A 597 8.63 -11.26 1.81
C ALA A 597 8.21 -10.36 0.63
N LYS A 598 6.92 -10.06 0.47
CA LYS A 598 6.44 -9.08 -0.51
C LYS A 598 6.97 -7.67 -0.21
N ASN A 599 6.98 -7.24 1.05
CA ASN A 599 7.54 -5.93 1.42
C ASN A 599 9.05 -5.87 1.15
N ALA A 600 9.78 -6.93 1.44
CA ALA A 600 11.20 -7.02 1.13
C ALA A 600 11.47 -6.97 -0.39
N SER A 601 10.60 -7.58 -1.19
CA SER A 601 10.74 -7.59 -2.66
C SER A 601 10.66 -6.18 -3.29
N TYR A 602 10.05 -5.20 -2.63
CA TYR A 602 10.08 -3.81 -3.08
C TYR A 602 11.49 -3.20 -3.03
N LYS A 603 12.39 -3.76 -2.22
CA LYS A 603 13.81 -3.42 -2.18
C LYS A 603 14.69 -4.43 -2.93
N ASN A 604 14.09 -5.22 -3.81
CA ASN A 604 14.74 -6.29 -4.57
C ASN A 604 15.35 -7.39 -3.68
N LEU A 605 14.82 -7.60 -2.48
CA LEU A 605 15.17 -8.72 -1.60
C LEU A 605 14.12 -9.82 -1.78
N ASN A 606 14.50 -10.91 -2.41
CA ASN A 606 13.63 -12.05 -2.65
C ASN A 606 13.93 -13.17 -1.66
N PHE A 607 12.94 -13.60 -0.89
CA PHE A 607 12.97 -14.73 0.02
C PHE A 607 11.98 -15.76 -0.50
N LEU A 608 12.44 -16.58 -1.47
CA LEU A 608 11.53 -17.46 -2.23
C LEU A 608 10.87 -18.50 -1.32
N GLU A 609 11.59 -19.07 -0.38
CA GLU A 609 11.13 -20.11 0.56
C GLU A 609 10.05 -19.56 1.51
N ILE A 610 10.12 -18.28 1.83
CA ILE A 610 9.14 -17.58 2.67
C ILE A 610 7.94 -17.13 1.84
N SER A 611 8.22 -16.62 0.63
CA SER A 611 7.22 -15.99 -0.23
C SER A 611 6.33 -16.98 -0.97
N TYR A 612 6.80 -18.22 -1.17
CA TYR A 612 6.12 -19.23 -1.97
C TYR A 612 5.97 -20.56 -1.19
N PRO A 613 5.19 -20.56 -0.11
CA PRO A 613 4.96 -21.78 0.67
C PRO A 613 4.26 -22.84 -0.19
N LYS A 614 4.54 -24.11 0.10
CA LYS A 614 3.96 -25.27 -0.57
C LYS A 614 3.02 -26.00 0.38
N ILE A 615 1.85 -26.39 -0.10
CA ILE A 615 0.91 -27.28 0.56
C ILE A 615 0.52 -28.40 -0.40
N GLU A 616 0.03 -29.51 0.13
CA GLU A 616 -0.57 -30.54 -0.69
C GLU A 616 -1.84 -30.05 -1.37
N VAL A 617 -1.96 -30.30 -2.67
CA VAL A 617 -3.13 -29.97 -3.49
C VAL A 617 -3.67 -31.22 -4.17
N PRO A 618 -4.99 -31.32 -4.41
CA PRO A 618 -5.56 -32.50 -5.04
C PRO A 618 -5.09 -32.64 -6.48
N LYS A 619 -4.77 -33.86 -6.92
CA LYS A 619 -4.44 -34.15 -8.32
C LYS A 619 -5.69 -34.39 -9.17
N GLN A 620 -6.78 -34.79 -8.54
CA GLN A 620 -8.07 -35.03 -9.17
C GLN A 620 -9.19 -34.75 -8.17
N VAL A 621 -10.34 -34.33 -8.69
CA VAL A 621 -11.57 -34.16 -7.90
C VAL A 621 -12.71 -34.86 -8.64
N LYS A 622 -13.31 -35.89 -8.02
CA LYS A 622 -14.40 -36.69 -8.61
C LYS A 622 -14.11 -37.18 -10.03
N GLY A 623 -12.88 -37.65 -10.24
CA GLY A 623 -12.43 -38.21 -11.53
C GLY A 623 -11.94 -37.18 -12.56
N GLN A 624 -12.20 -35.89 -12.35
CA GLN A 624 -11.64 -34.83 -13.22
C GLN A 624 -10.20 -34.54 -12.79
N LYS A 625 -9.26 -34.55 -13.73
CA LYS A 625 -7.90 -34.12 -13.54
C LYS A 625 -7.86 -32.63 -13.22
N ILE A 626 -7.10 -32.25 -12.20
CA ILE A 626 -6.91 -30.87 -11.79
C ILE A 626 -5.61 -30.32 -12.42
N LEU A 627 -5.57 -29.00 -12.64
CA LEU A 627 -4.38 -28.28 -13.11
C LEU A 627 -3.17 -28.56 -12.20
N ASP A 628 -1.98 -28.38 -12.73
CA ASP A 628 -0.72 -28.62 -12.03
C ASP A 628 -0.66 -27.86 -10.69
N SER A 629 0.03 -28.43 -9.72
CA SER A 629 0.13 -27.86 -8.36
C SER A 629 0.67 -26.43 -8.35
N SER A 630 1.59 -26.09 -9.24
CA SER A 630 2.12 -24.72 -9.41
C SER A 630 1.01 -23.70 -9.76
N VAL A 631 0.01 -24.11 -10.54
CA VAL A 631 -1.15 -23.24 -10.88
C VAL A 631 -2.03 -23.05 -9.66
N ILE A 632 -2.36 -24.12 -8.94
CA ILE A 632 -3.23 -24.05 -7.76
C ILE A 632 -2.57 -23.24 -6.65
N LEU A 633 -1.29 -23.47 -6.37
CA LEU A 633 -0.52 -22.72 -5.36
C LEU A 633 -0.38 -21.23 -5.73
N ALA A 634 -0.20 -20.92 -7.01
CA ALA A 634 -0.14 -19.53 -7.50
C ALA A 634 -1.47 -18.80 -7.28
N LEU A 635 -2.60 -19.47 -7.50
CA LEU A 635 -3.93 -18.96 -7.21
C LEU A 635 -4.13 -18.71 -5.72
N ILE A 636 -3.86 -19.69 -4.86
CA ILE A 636 -3.99 -19.57 -3.40
C ILE A 636 -3.16 -18.40 -2.88
N ARG A 637 -1.92 -18.26 -3.38
CA ARG A 637 -1.04 -17.15 -3.01
C ARG A 637 -1.63 -15.79 -3.38
N GLN A 638 -2.32 -15.71 -4.52
CA GLN A 638 -2.94 -14.47 -4.97
C GLN A 638 -4.28 -14.18 -4.28
N GLU A 639 -5.07 -15.21 -3.97
CA GLU A 639 -6.41 -15.09 -3.39
C GLU A 639 -6.40 -14.77 -1.89
N SER A 640 -5.66 -15.54 -1.12
CA SER A 640 -5.70 -15.49 0.35
C SER A 640 -4.33 -15.32 1.02
N GLU A 641 -3.23 -15.38 0.27
CA GLU A 641 -1.89 -15.53 0.85
C GLU A 641 -1.80 -16.75 1.80
N PHE A 642 -2.54 -17.83 1.50
CA PHE A 642 -2.67 -19.04 2.32
C PHE A 642 -3.43 -18.86 3.65
N ASP A 643 -4.22 -17.81 3.82
CA ASP A 643 -5.13 -17.69 4.98
C ASP A 643 -6.43 -18.48 4.73
N LEU A 644 -6.55 -19.66 5.38
CA LEU A 644 -7.77 -20.48 5.29
C LEU A 644 -9.02 -19.73 5.82
N SER A 645 -8.84 -18.85 6.79
CA SER A 645 -9.93 -18.11 7.41
C SER A 645 -10.35 -16.86 6.63
N ALA A 646 -9.68 -16.56 5.50
CA ALA A 646 -9.86 -15.34 4.73
C ALA A 646 -11.32 -15.14 4.29
N ASN A 647 -11.82 -13.92 4.51
CA ASN A 647 -13.14 -13.47 4.10
C ASN A 647 -13.03 -12.12 3.39
N SER A 648 -13.42 -12.05 2.12
CA SER A 648 -13.43 -10.78 1.41
C SER A 648 -14.62 -9.91 1.80
N LYS A 649 -14.54 -8.61 1.52
CA LYS A 649 -15.65 -7.67 1.76
C LYS A 649 -16.92 -8.01 0.98
N VAL A 650 -16.78 -8.73 -0.15
CA VAL A 650 -17.88 -9.17 -0.99
C VAL A 650 -18.35 -10.60 -0.66
N GLY A 651 -17.70 -11.27 0.29
CA GLY A 651 -18.12 -12.55 0.83
C GLY A 651 -17.43 -13.78 0.22
N ALA A 652 -16.36 -13.63 -0.54
CA ALA A 652 -15.51 -14.75 -0.97
C ALA A 652 -14.76 -15.33 0.24
N LYS A 653 -14.47 -16.64 0.24
CA LYS A 653 -14.09 -17.40 1.45
C LYS A 653 -12.96 -18.39 1.22
N GLY A 654 -12.06 -18.48 2.20
CA GLY A 654 -11.04 -19.50 2.34
C GLY A 654 -9.85 -19.34 1.41
N LEU A 655 -9.03 -20.39 1.31
CA LEU A 655 -7.76 -20.37 0.57
C LEU A 655 -7.90 -19.88 -0.87
N MET A 656 -8.90 -20.37 -1.59
CA MET A 656 -9.16 -20.05 -2.99
C MET A 656 -10.27 -19.01 -3.18
N GLN A 657 -10.69 -18.31 -2.12
CA GLN A 657 -11.67 -17.21 -2.14
C GLN A 657 -12.95 -17.51 -2.95
N ILE A 658 -13.57 -18.65 -2.67
CA ILE A 658 -14.76 -19.10 -3.40
C ILE A 658 -15.99 -18.35 -2.87
N MET A 659 -16.81 -17.81 -3.79
CA MET A 659 -18.10 -17.23 -3.44
C MET A 659 -19.07 -18.34 -3.00
N PRO A 660 -19.84 -18.18 -1.90
CA PRO A 660 -20.79 -19.20 -1.45
C PRO A 660 -21.82 -19.61 -2.53
N ALA A 661 -22.21 -18.69 -3.41
CA ALA A 661 -23.08 -19.01 -4.54
C ALA A 661 -22.39 -19.95 -5.54
N THR A 662 -21.12 -19.68 -5.88
CA THR A 662 -20.30 -20.53 -6.74
C THR A 662 -20.09 -21.90 -6.10
N ALA A 663 -19.75 -21.96 -4.79
CA ALA A 663 -19.57 -23.21 -4.07
C ALA A 663 -20.86 -24.08 -4.12
N ARG A 664 -22.04 -23.48 -4.01
CA ARG A 664 -23.33 -24.19 -4.13
C ARG A 664 -23.57 -24.75 -5.53
N LEU A 665 -23.13 -24.08 -6.58
CA LEU A 665 -23.21 -24.60 -7.94
C LEU A 665 -22.22 -25.75 -8.13
N LEU A 666 -20.98 -25.58 -7.68
CA LEU A 666 -19.93 -26.58 -7.76
C LEU A 666 -20.29 -27.84 -6.98
N SER A 667 -20.93 -27.72 -5.82
CA SER A 667 -21.36 -28.88 -5.00
C SER A 667 -22.30 -29.82 -5.77
N LYS A 668 -23.14 -29.27 -6.66
CA LYS A 668 -24.05 -30.07 -7.51
C LYS A 668 -23.29 -30.86 -8.60
N VAL A 669 -22.24 -30.25 -9.17
CA VAL A 669 -21.45 -30.86 -10.26
C VAL A 669 -20.44 -31.87 -9.71
N THR A 670 -19.82 -31.54 -8.57
CA THR A 670 -18.79 -32.37 -7.93
C THR A 670 -19.37 -33.45 -7.03
N ASN A 671 -20.68 -33.43 -6.76
CA ASN A 671 -21.33 -34.29 -5.77
C ASN A 671 -20.64 -34.21 -4.39
N ILE A 672 -20.24 -33.00 -3.97
CA ILE A 672 -19.70 -32.67 -2.65
C ILE A 672 -20.72 -31.79 -1.95
N ASP A 673 -21.22 -32.17 -0.80
CA ASP A 673 -22.26 -31.43 -0.08
C ASP A 673 -21.86 -29.99 0.22
N PHE A 674 -22.80 -29.07 -0.02
CA PHE A 674 -22.56 -27.66 0.23
C PHE A 674 -22.48 -27.35 1.74
N SER A 675 -21.36 -26.77 2.17
CA SER A 675 -21.20 -26.21 3.50
C SER A 675 -20.51 -24.85 3.43
N ARG A 676 -21.21 -23.80 3.91
CA ARG A 676 -20.63 -22.46 3.98
C ARG A 676 -19.51 -22.35 5.02
N GLU A 677 -19.63 -23.11 6.10
CA GLU A 677 -18.65 -23.12 7.19
C GLU A 677 -17.34 -23.77 6.77
N LYS A 678 -17.41 -24.92 6.08
CA LYS A 678 -16.24 -25.63 5.58
C LYS A 678 -15.37 -24.79 4.64
N LEU A 679 -15.94 -23.79 3.95
CA LEU A 679 -15.16 -22.90 3.08
C LEU A 679 -14.02 -22.17 3.81
N THR A 680 -14.10 -21.95 5.13
CA THR A 680 -13.08 -21.25 5.92
C THR A 680 -12.48 -22.10 7.05
N ARG A 681 -12.89 -23.36 7.19
CA ARG A 681 -12.44 -24.24 8.26
C ARG A 681 -11.90 -25.58 7.77
N ASP A 682 -12.22 -25.98 6.55
CA ASP A 682 -11.82 -27.24 5.95
C ASP A 682 -10.99 -26.95 4.69
N LYS A 683 -9.67 -27.18 4.81
CA LYS A 683 -8.70 -26.95 3.74
C LYS A 683 -9.06 -27.78 2.50
N ASP A 684 -9.29 -29.06 2.68
CA ASP A 684 -9.47 -30.00 1.58
C ASP A 684 -10.80 -29.75 0.84
N TYR A 685 -11.83 -29.36 1.59
CA TYR A 685 -13.10 -28.90 1.02
C TYR A 685 -12.93 -27.65 0.13
N ASN A 686 -12.20 -26.65 0.62
CA ASN A 686 -11.97 -25.43 -0.15
C ASN A 686 -11.11 -25.68 -1.38
N LEU A 687 -10.05 -26.48 -1.23
CA LEU A 687 -9.16 -26.88 -2.33
C LEU A 687 -9.90 -27.69 -3.39
N ALA A 688 -10.72 -28.66 -3.00
CA ALA A 688 -11.47 -29.50 -3.94
C ALA A 688 -12.37 -28.64 -4.84
N LEU A 689 -13.18 -27.76 -4.25
CA LEU A 689 -14.10 -26.91 -5.02
C LEU A 689 -13.36 -25.87 -5.87
N GLY A 690 -12.33 -25.22 -5.32
CA GLY A 690 -11.59 -24.17 -6.02
C GLY A 690 -10.75 -24.72 -7.16
N SER A 691 -10.07 -25.85 -6.94
CA SER A 691 -9.25 -26.51 -7.96
C SER A 691 -10.11 -27.05 -9.10
N TYR A 692 -11.26 -27.63 -8.78
CA TYR A 692 -12.23 -28.04 -9.79
C TYR A 692 -12.67 -26.85 -10.63
N TYR A 693 -13.05 -25.73 -9.99
CA TYR A 693 -13.56 -24.55 -10.70
C TYR A 693 -12.55 -23.92 -11.64
N ILE A 694 -11.31 -23.76 -11.23
CA ILE A 694 -10.29 -23.18 -12.14
C ILE A 694 -9.96 -24.16 -13.28
N SER A 695 -9.98 -25.47 -13.06
CA SER A 695 -9.76 -26.44 -14.12
C SER A 695 -10.90 -26.45 -15.13
N ASP A 696 -12.15 -26.34 -14.69
CA ASP A 696 -13.33 -26.19 -15.55
C ASP A 696 -13.27 -24.90 -16.40
N LEU A 697 -12.80 -23.80 -15.82
CA LEU A 697 -12.57 -22.54 -16.56
C LEU A 697 -11.43 -22.65 -17.57
N ASP A 698 -10.36 -23.36 -17.24
CA ASP A 698 -9.25 -23.58 -18.17
C ASP A 698 -9.68 -24.44 -19.37
N ASP A 699 -10.46 -25.48 -19.12
CA ASP A 699 -11.06 -26.30 -20.19
C ASP A 699 -12.03 -25.46 -21.06
N LEU A 700 -12.84 -24.59 -20.43
CA LEU A 700 -13.79 -23.71 -21.14
C LEU A 700 -13.09 -22.72 -22.08
N PHE A 701 -12.02 -22.08 -21.59
CA PHE A 701 -11.34 -21.04 -22.37
C PHE A 701 -10.17 -21.57 -23.18
N GLY A 702 -9.64 -22.75 -22.90
CA GLY A 702 -8.44 -23.30 -23.56
C GLY A 702 -7.21 -22.41 -23.41
N SER A 703 -7.13 -21.64 -22.31
CA SER A 703 -6.08 -20.65 -22.06
C SER A 703 -6.01 -20.27 -20.59
N HIS A 704 -4.84 -20.46 -19.99
CA HIS A 704 -4.63 -20.22 -18.56
C HIS A 704 -4.97 -18.76 -18.16
N TYR A 705 -4.43 -17.77 -18.84
CA TYR A 705 -4.64 -16.37 -18.42
C TYR A 705 -6.10 -15.88 -18.65
N LEU A 706 -6.81 -16.44 -19.63
CA LEU A 706 -8.26 -16.18 -19.80
C LEU A 706 -9.06 -16.85 -18.68
N ALA A 707 -8.68 -18.08 -18.28
CA ALA A 707 -9.25 -18.75 -17.12
C ALA A 707 -9.01 -17.98 -15.82
N PHE A 708 -7.82 -17.42 -15.61
CA PHE A 708 -7.54 -16.55 -14.45
C PHE A 708 -8.39 -15.29 -14.47
N ALA A 709 -8.53 -14.64 -15.63
CA ALA A 709 -9.42 -13.49 -15.78
C ALA A 709 -10.89 -13.86 -15.48
N ALA A 710 -11.33 -15.06 -15.89
CA ALA A 710 -12.68 -15.56 -15.67
C ALA A 710 -12.90 -15.94 -14.17
N TYR A 711 -11.91 -16.50 -13.52
CA TYR A 711 -11.97 -16.80 -12.09
C TYR A 711 -12.20 -15.53 -11.24
N ASN A 712 -11.45 -14.47 -11.55
CA ASN A 712 -11.55 -13.21 -10.83
C ASN A 712 -12.75 -12.35 -11.20
N ALA A 713 -13.05 -12.21 -12.51
CA ALA A 713 -14.09 -11.29 -13.02
C ALA A 713 -15.40 -11.98 -13.44
N GLY A 714 -15.38 -13.30 -13.58
CA GLY A 714 -16.48 -14.11 -14.11
C GLY A 714 -16.39 -14.35 -15.63
N PRO A 715 -16.77 -15.57 -16.11
CA PRO A 715 -16.58 -16.00 -17.49
C PRO A 715 -17.29 -15.11 -18.51
N HIS A 716 -18.51 -14.69 -18.23
CA HIS A 716 -19.29 -13.84 -19.14
C HIS A 716 -18.61 -12.48 -19.46
N ARG A 717 -17.83 -11.93 -18.50
CA ARG A 717 -17.07 -10.70 -18.79
C ARG A 717 -15.92 -10.96 -19.73
N VAL A 718 -15.23 -12.07 -19.56
CA VAL A 718 -14.11 -12.46 -20.43
C VAL A 718 -14.61 -12.68 -21.87
N GLU A 719 -15.73 -13.36 -22.04
CA GLU A 719 -16.38 -13.51 -23.36
C GLU A 719 -16.70 -12.16 -23.99
N LYS A 720 -17.24 -11.21 -23.23
CA LYS A 720 -17.48 -9.84 -23.72
C LYS A 720 -16.19 -9.14 -24.13
N TRP A 721 -15.10 -9.29 -23.38
CA TRP A 721 -13.82 -8.68 -23.72
C TRP A 721 -13.20 -9.31 -24.97
N ILE A 722 -13.28 -10.64 -25.13
CA ILE A 722 -12.86 -11.33 -26.34
C ILE A 722 -13.63 -10.81 -27.56
N LYS A 723 -14.96 -10.67 -27.43
CA LYS A 723 -15.78 -10.11 -28.51
C LYS A 723 -15.46 -8.64 -28.83
N ALA A 724 -15.16 -7.83 -27.80
CA ALA A 724 -14.89 -6.40 -27.98
C ALA A 724 -13.49 -6.13 -28.55
N TYR A 725 -12.47 -6.85 -28.08
CA TYR A 725 -11.06 -6.53 -28.36
C TYR A 725 -10.42 -7.46 -29.40
N GLY A 726 -11.01 -8.61 -29.68
CA GLY A 726 -10.47 -9.70 -30.49
C GLY A 726 -10.04 -10.90 -29.64
N ASP A 727 -10.00 -12.07 -30.26
CA ASP A 727 -9.62 -13.32 -29.61
C ASP A 727 -8.09 -13.51 -29.67
N PRO A 728 -7.39 -13.39 -28.54
CA PRO A 728 -5.94 -13.52 -28.52
C PRO A 728 -5.44 -14.95 -28.84
N ARG A 729 -6.27 -15.98 -28.61
CA ARG A 729 -5.97 -17.38 -28.98
C ARG A 729 -5.89 -17.56 -30.50
N ARG A 730 -6.61 -16.71 -31.24
CA ARG A 730 -6.61 -16.66 -32.72
C ARG A 730 -5.64 -15.61 -33.28
N LYS A 731 -4.77 -15.03 -32.42
CA LYS A 731 -3.82 -13.97 -32.81
C LYS A 731 -4.48 -12.71 -33.39
N GLN A 732 -5.79 -12.48 -33.10
CA GLN A 732 -6.48 -11.25 -33.51
C GLN A 732 -6.00 -10.03 -32.73
N ILE A 733 -5.38 -10.27 -31.57
CA ILE A 733 -4.72 -9.27 -30.73
C ILE A 733 -3.56 -9.95 -29.99
N ASP A 734 -2.51 -9.19 -29.70
CA ASP A 734 -1.42 -9.64 -28.83
C ASP A 734 -1.93 -9.94 -27.42
N ALA A 735 -1.48 -11.04 -26.82
CA ALA A 735 -1.98 -11.47 -25.50
C ALA A 735 -1.67 -10.45 -24.38
N ILE A 736 -0.52 -9.77 -24.47
CA ILE A 736 -0.12 -8.77 -23.47
C ILE A 736 -1.00 -7.52 -23.63
N ASP A 737 -1.23 -7.08 -24.87
CA ASP A 737 -2.12 -5.96 -25.14
C ASP A 737 -3.58 -6.30 -24.74
N PHE A 738 -4.02 -7.55 -24.92
CA PHE A 738 -5.35 -8.00 -24.44
C PHE A 738 -5.44 -7.93 -22.91
N ILE A 739 -4.42 -8.41 -22.18
CA ILE A 739 -4.37 -8.31 -20.70
C ILE A 739 -4.47 -6.85 -20.26
N GLU A 740 -3.72 -5.95 -20.90
CA GLU A 740 -3.73 -4.53 -20.57
C GLU A 740 -5.04 -3.83 -20.97
N LEU A 741 -5.79 -4.34 -21.97
CA LEU A 741 -7.13 -3.87 -22.33
C LEU A 741 -8.20 -4.26 -21.32
N ILE A 742 -8.01 -5.28 -20.49
CA ILE A 742 -9.01 -5.66 -19.47
C ILE A 742 -9.42 -4.40 -18.68
N PRO A 743 -10.71 -4.03 -18.65
CA PRO A 743 -11.13 -2.76 -18.04
C PRO A 743 -10.85 -2.66 -16.53
N PHE A 744 -10.91 -3.80 -15.83
CA PHE A 744 -10.73 -3.86 -14.37
C PHE A 744 -9.25 -3.97 -14.01
N GLN A 745 -8.72 -2.95 -13.35
CA GLN A 745 -7.33 -2.93 -12.87
C GLN A 745 -7.02 -4.13 -11.96
N GLU A 746 -7.95 -4.50 -11.09
CA GLU A 746 -7.81 -5.66 -10.23
C GLU A 746 -7.59 -6.94 -11.04
N THR A 747 -8.41 -7.18 -12.07
CA THR A 747 -8.31 -8.37 -12.91
C THR A 747 -7.03 -8.37 -13.76
N ARG A 748 -6.61 -7.21 -14.31
CA ARG A 748 -5.31 -7.12 -14.99
C ARG A 748 -4.16 -7.54 -14.09
N ASN A 749 -4.10 -6.95 -12.90
CA ASN A 749 -3.08 -7.27 -11.91
C ASN A 749 -3.15 -8.74 -11.48
N TYR A 750 -4.37 -9.27 -11.28
CA TYR A 750 -4.58 -10.65 -10.91
C TYR A 750 -3.98 -11.62 -11.93
N VAL A 751 -4.30 -11.45 -13.20
CA VAL A 751 -3.76 -12.28 -14.30
C VAL A 751 -2.24 -12.25 -14.31
N GLN A 752 -1.64 -11.06 -14.22
CA GLN A 752 -0.19 -10.91 -14.19
C GLN A 752 0.45 -11.58 -12.97
N ARG A 753 -0.15 -11.39 -11.77
CA ARG A 753 0.36 -11.96 -10.50
C ARG A 753 0.26 -13.48 -10.49
N VAL A 754 -0.86 -14.08 -10.94
CA VAL A 754 -0.99 -15.53 -11.00
C VAL A 754 0.01 -16.11 -12.00
N SER A 755 0.12 -15.52 -13.19
CA SER A 755 1.05 -15.98 -14.25
C SER A 755 2.51 -15.98 -13.78
N GLU A 756 2.97 -14.89 -13.13
CA GLU A 756 4.35 -14.84 -12.62
C GLU A 756 4.59 -15.83 -11.48
N ASN A 757 3.59 -16.01 -10.59
CA ASN A 757 3.71 -16.94 -9.46
C ASN A 757 3.86 -18.39 -9.93
N ILE A 758 3.17 -18.81 -11.00
CA ILE A 758 3.32 -20.16 -11.58
C ILE A 758 4.77 -20.42 -11.93
N ASN A 759 5.40 -19.50 -12.65
CA ASN A 759 6.80 -19.63 -13.06
C ASN A 759 7.76 -19.74 -11.87
N VAL A 760 7.48 -19.02 -10.78
CA VAL A 760 8.30 -19.12 -9.56
C VAL A 760 8.11 -20.46 -8.88
N TYR A 761 6.88 -20.99 -8.79
CA TYR A 761 6.64 -22.34 -8.25
C TYR A 761 7.29 -23.42 -9.11
N GLU A 762 7.25 -23.31 -10.44
CA GLU A 762 7.96 -24.22 -11.37
C GLU A 762 9.47 -24.15 -11.14
N TYR A 763 10.03 -22.95 -11.02
CA TYR A 763 11.45 -22.74 -10.68
C TYR A 763 11.82 -23.43 -9.36
N LEU A 764 11.01 -23.29 -8.31
CA LEU A 764 11.25 -23.89 -7.00
C LEU A 764 11.08 -25.42 -6.98
N ASN A 765 10.43 -26.01 -7.99
CA ASN A 765 10.35 -27.47 -8.14
C ASN A 765 11.65 -28.07 -8.66
N ASP A 766 12.32 -27.40 -9.61
CA ASP A 766 13.61 -27.81 -10.17
C ASP A 766 14.44 -26.59 -10.58
N PRO A 767 15.14 -25.95 -9.64
CA PRO A 767 15.93 -24.72 -9.93
C PRO A 767 17.07 -24.95 -10.93
N ASN A 768 17.59 -26.17 -11.01
CA ASN A 768 18.74 -26.49 -11.88
C ASN A 768 18.36 -26.60 -13.35
N ASN A 769 17.14 -27.05 -13.63
CA ASN A 769 16.63 -27.26 -15.00
C ASN A 769 15.44 -26.32 -15.32
N ALA A 770 15.25 -25.26 -14.53
CA ALA A 770 14.13 -24.36 -14.70
C ALA A 770 14.17 -23.65 -16.06
N THR A 771 13.03 -23.67 -16.75
CA THR A 771 12.79 -22.92 -17.98
C THR A 771 11.65 -21.93 -17.78
N ASN A 772 11.72 -20.81 -18.48
CA ASN A 772 10.66 -19.82 -18.40
C ASN A 772 9.38 -20.32 -19.09
N LYS A 773 8.32 -20.53 -18.33
CA LYS A 773 7.03 -21.03 -18.81
C LYS A 773 6.03 -19.92 -19.20
N ILE A 774 6.41 -18.65 -19.12
CA ILE A 774 5.47 -17.53 -19.33
C ILE A 774 4.80 -17.58 -20.71
N GLU A 775 5.53 -18.02 -21.73
CA GLU A 775 4.97 -18.18 -23.07
C GLU A 775 3.89 -19.25 -23.13
N LYS A 776 4.14 -20.41 -22.48
CA LYS A 776 3.15 -21.50 -22.39
C LYS A 776 1.89 -21.06 -21.64
N ILE A 777 2.03 -20.18 -20.65
CA ILE A 777 0.89 -19.64 -19.89
C ILE A 777 0.05 -18.70 -20.75
N LEU A 778 0.69 -17.91 -21.62
CA LEU A 778 0.04 -16.90 -22.45
C LEU A 778 -0.51 -17.44 -23.78
N TYR A 779 0.14 -18.42 -24.39
CA TYR A 779 -0.14 -18.82 -25.77
C TYR A 779 -0.46 -20.31 -25.93
N ARG A 780 -0.85 -20.99 -24.87
CA ARG A 780 -1.29 -22.37 -24.90
C ARG A 780 -2.61 -22.56 -25.64
#